data_44908a38fa79658cd66172ebd5c437c3
#
_entry.id   44908a38fa79658cd66172ebd5c437c3
#
_cell.length_a   1.000
_cell.length_b   1.000
_cell.length_c   1.000
_cell.angle_alpha   90.00
_cell.angle_beta   90.00
_cell.angle_gamma   90.00
#
_symmetry.space_group_name_H-M   'P 1'
#
loop_
_entity.id
_entity.type
_entity.pdbx_description
1 polymer ?
#
loop_
_entity_poly.entity_id
_entity_poly.type
_entity_poly.pdbx_seq_one_letter_code
_entity_poly.pdbx_strand_id
1 'polypeptide(L)'
;MRRILLTGGGTGGHVYPALAVAEAVREHSPDASFAYAGVRGGIEHSIAERNGFPFFPIVTAPYPGLRQPLKLSRFLVRVSFGTLLALWHLMRLRPDVVVATGGYVSAPAVFAAVILRAMRLLPVRVFVHEQNMRPGRLNTLVARFADVVGVSFKGSESWLGGARALYVGYPVRPALRDSSRGEPAVLSGIPRDKTLVLAFGGSQGARTINRSVIDALPQLQDRDDVFILHGIGRRQRSGYDPEADVAARIAALQASGALRRDLAQFYRAVPYIDDIGAVYRAASLVVCRGGAGTVKEIAAIGRPAIVLPKAGLSDDHQVLNALALEQAGAAIVLLEEPAVTADGLIDTVPGSRVAASIVELLDDPDRMTAMAIAARQLDDPDATIRILEAMTGASCPDVSSCVAPIAGQVEMTLAALGPAALLENVRRWRVQNPTSLPETIEGFQYLQYRAASMLADSDWQSRNVGIKLAGLLQLRELIPLLRFVAEDMTPASWLARACGGDRAQNGFIRRNVMEAVGLIGLVDENVEAIVRAGTEDSYFEARREALRALHRLGAPLSDAPWTKAAVRRGLADSCFEVRIAAIGAAAPTLGLDEGLSLLEPFHHDGNWQIREAVLATFDAWAQTADAAGCSRLQTAFEDVLLTAGGYRPVFGLKQTARRVARRLEERQITARA
;
A
#
# COMPACT_ATOMS: atom_id res chain seq x y z
N MET A 1 -18.30 28.10 26.86
CA MET A 1 -18.93 27.87 25.55
C MET A 1 -20.34 27.31 25.75
N ARG A 2 -21.35 27.95 25.16
CA ARG A 2 -22.75 27.51 25.33
C ARG A 2 -23.35 26.90 24.06
N ARG A 3 -22.93 27.35 22.89
CA ARG A 3 -23.48 26.89 21.59
C ARG A 3 -22.41 26.37 20.68
N ILE A 4 -22.49 25.11 20.32
CA ILE A 4 -21.48 24.40 19.55
C ILE A 4 -22.12 23.85 18.29
N LEU A 5 -21.53 24.19 17.13
CA LEU A 5 -21.89 23.58 15.85
C LEU A 5 -20.87 22.50 15.51
N LEU A 6 -21.34 21.27 15.44
CA LEU A 6 -20.58 20.13 14.96
C LEU A 6 -20.70 19.99 13.45
N THR A 7 -19.64 19.64 12.76
CA THR A 7 -19.68 19.35 11.33
C THR A 7 -18.57 18.34 10.98
N GLY A 8 -18.94 17.40 10.15
CA GLY A 8 -18.08 16.31 9.69
C GLY A 8 -18.96 15.21 9.12
N GLY A 9 -18.51 14.49 8.11
CA GLY A 9 -19.39 13.51 7.52
C GLY A 9 -18.80 12.77 6.33
N GLY A 10 -19.69 12.07 5.63
CA GLY A 10 -19.33 11.18 4.56
C GLY A 10 -18.96 9.77 5.03
N THR A 11 -18.32 9.63 6.18
CA THR A 11 -17.97 8.35 6.80
C THR A 11 -18.12 8.40 8.33
N GLY A 12 -18.26 7.23 8.98
CA GLY A 12 -18.28 7.14 10.43
C GLY A 12 -17.00 7.68 11.10
N GLY A 13 -15.85 7.57 10.42
CA GLY A 13 -14.57 8.07 10.90
C GLY A 13 -14.53 9.58 11.17
N HIS A 14 -15.43 10.36 10.57
CA HIS A 14 -15.57 11.80 10.83
C HIS A 14 -16.74 12.14 11.75
N VAL A 15 -17.77 11.31 11.78
CA VAL A 15 -18.98 11.60 12.58
C VAL A 15 -18.80 11.19 14.04
N TYR A 16 -18.23 10.03 14.31
CA TYR A 16 -18.01 9.56 15.69
C TYR A 16 -17.07 10.45 16.53
N PRO A 17 -15.96 10.99 15.97
CA PRO A 17 -15.17 11.98 16.71
C PRO A 17 -15.95 13.23 17.11
N ALA A 18 -16.85 13.72 16.24
CA ALA A 18 -17.70 14.86 16.57
C ALA A 18 -18.64 14.54 17.73
N LEU A 19 -19.19 13.32 17.79
CA LEU A 19 -20.01 12.86 18.90
C LEU A 19 -19.19 12.74 20.19
N ALA A 20 -18.00 12.14 20.13
CA ALA A 20 -17.14 11.99 21.29
C ALA A 20 -16.76 13.35 21.89
N VAL A 21 -16.51 14.36 21.02
CA VAL A 21 -16.31 15.74 21.49
C VAL A 21 -17.58 16.29 22.15
N ALA A 22 -18.78 16.03 21.59
CA ALA A 22 -20.02 16.49 22.18
C ALA A 22 -20.31 15.84 23.54
N GLU A 23 -20.08 14.53 23.67
CA GLU A 23 -20.20 13.81 24.94
C GLU A 23 -19.26 14.39 25.99
N ALA A 24 -18.00 14.60 25.62
CA ALA A 24 -16.99 15.19 26.48
C ALA A 24 -17.35 16.61 26.96
N VAL A 25 -17.85 17.44 26.04
CA VAL A 25 -18.31 18.79 26.42
C VAL A 25 -19.50 18.71 27.37
N ARG A 26 -20.46 17.79 27.17
CA ARG A 26 -21.60 17.62 28.09
C ARG A 26 -21.19 17.25 29.51
N GLU A 27 -20.18 16.39 29.64
CA GLU A 27 -19.65 16.01 30.96
C GLU A 27 -19.08 17.23 31.74
N HIS A 28 -18.42 18.15 31.04
CA HIS A 28 -17.76 19.32 31.64
C HIS A 28 -18.63 20.59 31.62
N SER A 29 -19.61 20.65 30.77
CA SER A 29 -20.50 21.81 30.59
C SER A 29 -21.91 21.32 30.24
N PRO A 30 -22.70 20.89 31.24
CA PRO A 30 -24.05 20.33 31.01
C PRO A 30 -25.01 21.27 30.30
N ASP A 31 -24.83 22.59 30.42
CA ASP A 31 -25.64 23.62 29.78
C ASP A 31 -25.28 23.87 28.31
N ALA A 32 -24.29 23.17 27.77
CA ALA A 32 -23.89 23.33 26.37
C ALA A 32 -24.96 22.79 25.41
N SER A 33 -25.31 23.59 24.43
CA SER A 33 -26.22 23.20 23.35
C SER A 33 -25.46 22.86 22.08
N PHE A 34 -25.90 21.79 21.42
CA PHE A 34 -25.27 21.29 20.21
C PHE A 34 -26.22 21.37 19.03
N ALA A 35 -25.64 21.59 17.85
CA ALA A 35 -26.30 21.44 16.58
C ALA A 35 -25.33 20.72 15.62
N TYR A 36 -25.85 20.09 14.59
CA TYR A 36 -25.06 19.39 13.60
C TYR A 36 -25.32 19.94 12.19
N ALA A 37 -24.26 20.33 11.47
CA ALA A 37 -24.34 20.72 10.06
C ALA A 37 -23.81 19.58 9.17
N GLY A 38 -24.64 19.13 8.21
CA GLY A 38 -24.30 17.98 7.39
C GLY A 38 -25.19 17.82 6.15
N VAL A 39 -24.96 16.75 5.38
CA VAL A 39 -25.74 16.43 4.19
C VAL A 39 -27.01 15.65 4.57
N ARG A 40 -28.16 16.11 4.11
CA ARG A 40 -29.42 15.41 4.34
C ARG A 40 -29.39 13.98 3.78
N GLY A 41 -29.76 13.01 4.60
CA GLY A 41 -29.71 11.58 4.25
C GLY A 41 -28.31 10.96 4.29
N GLY A 42 -27.29 11.73 4.73
CA GLY A 42 -25.97 11.19 5.07
C GLY A 42 -25.98 10.44 6.40
N ILE A 43 -24.88 9.74 6.71
CA ILE A 43 -24.71 9.05 8.00
C ILE A 43 -24.78 10.04 9.18
N GLU A 44 -24.26 11.23 9.00
CA GLU A 44 -24.29 12.33 9.97
C GLU A 44 -25.69 12.78 10.31
N HIS A 45 -26.65 12.73 9.35
CA HIS A 45 -28.04 13.09 9.60
C HIS A 45 -28.71 12.12 10.57
N SER A 46 -28.65 10.82 10.28
CA SER A 46 -29.26 9.79 11.13
C SER A 46 -28.64 9.71 12.53
N ILE A 47 -27.34 10.01 12.63
CA ILE A 47 -26.62 10.01 13.91
C ILE A 47 -26.99 11.28 14.71
N ALA A 48 -27.09 12.45 14.09
CA ALA A 48 -27.52 13.67 14.75
C ALA A 48 -28.93 13.51 15.31
N GLU A 49 -29.88 12.94 14.55
CA GLU A 49 -31.25 12.65 15.00
C GLU A 49 -31.28 11.71 16.21
N ARG A 50 -30.53 10.61 16.18
CA ARG A 50 -30.45 9.67 17.32
C ARG A 50 -29.92 10.28 18.61
N ASN A 51 -29.04 11.29 18.49
CA ASN A 51 -28.46 12.01 19.62
C ASN A 51 -29.23 13.28 20.01
N GLY A 52 -30.38 13.54 19.35
CA GLY A 52 -31.23 14.70 19.64
C GLY A 52 -30.60 16.04 19.24
N PHE A 53 -29.66 16.07 18.31
CA PHE A 53 -29.07 17.31 17.83
C PHE A 53 -29.94 17.96 16.74
N PRO A 54 -30.29 19.23 16.83
CA PRO A 54 -30.86 20.00 15.72
C PRO A 54 -29.95 19.88 14.50
N PHE A 55 -30.51 19.48 13.35
CA PHE A 55 -29.76 19.24 12.14
C PHE A 55 -29.94 20.38 11.13
N PHE A 56 -28.82 20.94 10.68
CA PHE A 56 -28.73 21.99 9.69
C PHE A 56 -28.24 21.43 8.35
N PRO A 57 -29.10 21.24 7.35
CA PRO A 57 -28.71 20.68 6.07
C PRO A 57 -27.80 21.62 5.29
N ILE A 58 -26.72 21.10 4.76
CA ILE A 58 -25.81 21.79 3.85
C ILE A 58 -25.64 20.99 2.56
N VAL A 59 -25.23 21.69 1.49
CA VAL A 59 -24.96 21.08 0.19
C VAL A 59 -23.45 21.06 -0.06
N THR A 60 -22.92 19.92 -0.46
CA THR A 60 -21.50 19.79 -0.78
C THR A 60 -21.27 18.58 -1.69
N ALA A 61 -20.02 18.34 -2.08
CA ALA A 61 -19.61 17.17 -2.86
C ALA A 61 -18.16 16.80 -2.53
N PRO A 62 -17.76 15.53 -2.77
CA PRO A 62 -16.36 15.14 -2.69
C PRO A 62 -15.48 15.91 -3.69
N TYR A 63 -14.27 16.26 -3.28
CA TYR A 63 -13.30 16.92 -4.15
C TYR A 63 -12.81 15.97 -5.26
N PRO A 64 -13.01 16.30 -6.55
CA PRO A 64 -12.71 15.38 -7.66
C PRO A 64 -11.24 15.40 -8.12
N GLY A 65 -10.41 16.28 -7.54
CA GLY A 65 -9.07 16.57 -8.04
C GLY A 65 -9.05 17.56 -9.22
N LEU A 66 -7.85 18.07 -9.55
CA LEU A 66 -7.68 19.09 -10.60
C LEU A 66 -7.79 18.54 -12.03
N ARG A 67 -7.61 17.22 -12.20
CA ARG A 67 -7.62 16.57 -13.53
C ARG A 67 -9.01 16.39 -14.14
N GLN A 68 -10.09 16.74 -13.42
CA GLN A 68 -11.49 16.57 -13.86
C GLN A 68 -12.25 17.90 -13.85
N PRO A 69 -12.06 18.78 -14.84
CA PRO A 69 -12.54 20.17 -14.80
C PRO A 69 -14.07 20.30 -14.68
N LEU A 70 -14.85 19.46 -15.34
CA LEU A 70 -16.32 19.46 -15.24
C LEU A 70 -16.82 19.04 -13.85
N LYS A 71 -16.17 18.07 -13.22
CA LYS A 71 -16.51 17.69 -11.85
C LYS A 71 -16.02 18.73 -10.84
N LEU A 72 -14.90 19.38 -11.12
CA LEU A 72 -14.36 20.46 -10.31
C LEU A 72 -15.29 21.68 -10.31
N SER A 73 -15.83 22.07 -11.46
CA SER A 73 -16.81 23.18 -11.54
C SER A 73 -18.08 22.86 -10.73
N ARG A 74 -18.61 21.64 -10.85
CA ARG A 74 -19.76 21.19 -10.05
C ARG A 74 -19.46 21.18 -8.55
N PHE A 75 -18.25 20.76 -8.18
CA PHE A 75 -17.79 20.80 -6.79
C PHE A 75 -17.78 22.25 -6.27
N LEU A 76 -17.15 23.18 -6.99
CA LEU A 76 -17.07 24.58 -6.60
C LEU A 76 -18.45 25.21 -6.44
N VAL A 77 -19.37 25.00 -7.39
CA VAL A 77 -20.76 25.50 -7.31
C VAL A 77 -21.47 24.95 -6.06
N ARG A 78 -21.36 23.63 -5.80
CA ARG A 78 -22.01 23.03 -4.63
C ARG A 78 -21.43 23.52 -3.31
N VAL A 79 -20.11 23.64 -3.20
CA VAL A 79 -19.46 24.15 -1.98
C VAL A 79 -19.80 25.62 -1.77
N SER A 80 -19.81 26.45 -2.82
CA SER A 80 -20.22 27.86 -2.72
C SER A 80 -21.66 28.00 -2.25
N PHE A 81 -22.59 27.26 -2.87
CA PHE A 81 -24.00 27.25 -2.44
C PHE A 81 -24.17 26.75 -1.02
N GLY A 82 -23.47 25.66 -0.67
CA GLY A 82 -23.43 25.12 0.70
C GLY A 82 -22.88 26.13 1.71
N THR A 83 -21.87 26.91 1.32
CA THR A 83 -21.31 27.98 2.17
C THR A 83 -22.32 29.11 2.39
N LEU A 84 -23.07 29.53 1.37
CA LEU A 84 -24.15 30.51 1.52
C LEU A 84 -25.24 30.01 2.46
N LEU A 85 -25.63 28.75 2.33
CA LEU A 85 -26.61 28.13 3.22
C LEU A 85 -26.07 28.02 4.66
N ALA A 86 -24.81 27.66 4.82
CA ALA A 86 -24.14 27.61 6.12
C ALA A 86 -24.01 29.00 6.76
N LEU A 87 -23.77 30.08 5.99
CA LEU A 87 -23.80 31.46 6.48
C LEU A 87 -25.15 31.80 7.13
N TRP A 88 -26.25 31.46 6.46
CA TRP A 88 -27.59 31.68 7.00
C TRP A 88 -27.83 30.89 8.29
N HIS A 89 -27.43 29.62 8.32
CA HIS A 89 -27.54 28.77 9.53
C HIS A 89 -26.71 29.31 10.70
N LEU A 90 -25.46 29.71 10.45
CA LEU A 90 -24.57 30.25 11.51
C LEU A 90 -25.08 31.59 12.06
N MET A 91 -25.61 32.48 11.20
CA MET A 91 -26.21 33.75 11.65
C MET A 91 -27.41 33.50 12.55
N ARG A 92 -28.20 32.45 12.27
CA ARG A 92 -29.38 32.08 13.08
C ARG A 92 -29.01 31.41 14.38
N LEU A 93 -28.03 30.46 14.33
CA LEU A 93 -27.60 29.68 15.48
C LEU A 93 -26.69 30.50 16.41
N ARG A 94 -25.85 31.37 15.82
CA ARG A 94 -24.79 32.14 16.51
C ARG A 94 -23.91 31.23 17.42
N PRO A 95 -23.23 30.22 16.86
CA PRO A 95 -22.40 29.34 17.65
C PRO A 95 -21.19 30.09 18.19
N ASP A 96 -20.70 29.68 19.38
CA ASP A 96 -19.45 30.15 19.95
C ASP A 96 -18.25 29.50 19.24
N VAL A 97 -18.43 28.21 18.84
CA VAL A 97 -17.41 27.45 18.13
C VAL A 97 -18.02 26.52 17.08
N VAL A 98 -17.33 26.40 15.95
CA VAL A 98 -17.55 25.37 14.93
C VAL A 98 -16.47 24.30 15.10
N VAL A 99 -16.89 23.07 15.39
CA VAL A 99 -16.03 21.90 15.51
C VAL A 99 -16.12 21.10 14.22
N ALA A 100 -15.05 21.12 13.43
CA ALA A 100 -14.95 20.41 12.17
C ALA A 100 -14.08 19.16 12.34
N THR A 101 -14.66 17.98 12.17
CA THR A 101 -13.96 16.69 12.28
C THR A 101 -13.58 16.10 10.92
N GLY A 102 -13.71 16.88 9.85
CA GLY A 102 -13.23 16.49 8.53
C GLY A 102 -14.30 15.91 7.59
N GLY A 103 -13.81 15.41 6.47
CA GLY A 103 -14.65 15.06 5.34
C GLY A 103 -15.11 16.31 4.55
N TYR A 104 -15.47 16.11 3.27
CA TYR A 104 -15.94 17.21 2.40
C TYR A 104 -17.19 17.93 2.94
N VAL A 105 -17.85 17.35 3.92
CA VAL A 105 -19.05 17.88 4.58
C VAL A 105 -18.72 19.08 5.46
N SER A 106 -17.54 19.16 6.07
CA SER A 106 -17.19 20.23 6.99
C SER A 106 -16.81 21.56 6.30
N ALA A 107 -16.37 21.54 5.05
CA ALA A 107 -15.85 22.71 4.35
C ALA A 107 -16.82 23.90 4.28
N PRO A 108 -18.11 23.75 3.89
CA PRO A 108 -19.03 24.88 3.83
C PRO A 108 -19.23 25.59 5.17
N ALA A 109 -19.33 24.82 6.27
CA ALA A 109 -19.51 25.40 7.60
C ALA A 109 -18.26 26.13 8.10
N VAL A 110 -17.06 25.59 7.82
CA VAL A 110 -15.79 26.26 8.14
C VAL A 110 -15.63 27.54 7.34
N PHE A 111 -15.85 27.51 6.02
CA PHE A 111 -15.76 28.72 5.20
C PHE A 111 -16.79 29.80 5.62
N ALA A 112 -18.00 29.39 5.93
CA ALA A 112 -19.02 30.31 6.42
C ALA A 112 -18.60 30.96 7.76
N ALA A 113 -18.06 30.19 8.70
CA ALA A 113 -17.55 30.71 9.97
C ALA A 113 -16.43 31.74 9.76
N VAL A 114 -15.46 31.41 8.88
CA VAL A 114 -14.35 32.29 8.54
C VAL A 114 -14.83 33.59 7.89
N ILE A 115 -15.77 33.53 6.96
CA ILE A 115 -16.37 34.71 6.31
C ILE A 115 -17.05 35.60 7.34
N LEU A 116 -17.93 35.04 8.20
CA LEU A 116 -18.66 35.82 9.22
C LEU A 116 -17.71 36.48 10.22
N ARG A 117 -16.62 35.78 10.60
CA ARG A 117 -15.59 36.33 11.45
C ARG A 117 -14.81 37.48 10.76
N ALA A 118 -14.40 37.28 9.50
CA ALA A 118 -13.70 38.28 8.73
C ALA A 118 -14.53 39.56 8.52
N MET A 119 -15.83 39.38 8.33
CA MET A 119 -16.79 40.48 8.23
C MET A 119 -17.15 41.09 9.59
N ARG A 120 -16.63 40.57 10.69
CA ARG A 120 -16.95 40.98 12.07
C ARG A 120 -18.42 40.86 12.45
N LEU A 121 -19.18 40.00 11.76
CA LEU A 121 -20.60 39.77 12.02
C LEU A 121 -20.82 38.76 13.14
N LEU A 122 -19.87 37.81 13.34
CA LEU A 122 -19.98 36.79 14.36
C LEU A 122 -18.57 36.41 14.89
N PRO A 123 -18.30 36.50 16.22
CA PRO A 123 -17.03 36.12 16.81
C PRO A 123 -16.94 34.59 17.03
N VAL A 124 -17.13 33.82 15.98
CA VAL A 124 -17.13 32.35 16.01
C VAL A 124 -15.72 31.82 15.90
N ARG A 125 -15.34 30.88 16.78
CA ARG A 125 -14.07 30.15 16.70
C ARG A 125 -14.23 28.93 15.78
N VAL A 126 -13.13 28.54 15.12
CA VAL A 126 -13.06 27.36 14.27
C VAL A 126 -12.01 26.41 14.82
N PHE A 127 -12.45 25.28 15.33
CA PHE A 127 -11.60 24.18 15.75
C PHE A 127 -11.72 23.04 14.72
N VAL A 128 -10.59 22.61 14.16
CA VAL A 128 -10.52 21.46 13.26
C VAL A 128 -9.85 20.31 14.01
N HIS A 129 -10.46 19.14 13.99
CA HIS A 129 -9.86 17.92 14.54
C HIS A 129 -9.44 16.97 13.41
N GLU A 130 -8.15 16.63 13.34
CA GLU A 130 -7.62 15.65 12.41
C GLU A 130 -7.38 14.32 13.12
N GLN A 131 -8.01 13.27 12.62
CA GLN A 131 -7.98 11.96 13.24
C GLN A 131 -6.86 11.07 12.76
N ASN A 132 -6.40 11.26 11.51
CA ASN A 132 -5.43 10.39 10.86
C ASN A 132 -4.00 10.89 11.05
N MET A 133 -3.05 9.97 10.92
CA MET A 133 -1.62 10.29 10.94
C MET A 133 -1.24 11.24 9.79
N ARG A 134 -1.74 10.97 8.58
CA ARG A 134 -1.64 11.89 7.45
C ARG A 134 -2.95 12.66 7.31
N PRO A 135 -2.93 13.99 7.44
CA PRO A 135 -4.14 14.81 7.31
C PRO A 135 -4.81 14.67 5.95
N GLY A 136 -6.13 14.60 5.98
CA GLY A 136 -6.91 14.61 4.75
C GLY A 136 -6.74 15.93 3.99
N ARG A 137 -6.78 15.88 2.65
CA ARG A 137 -6.57 17.05 1.76
C ARG A 137 -7.45 18.24 2.12
N LEU A 138 -8.69 17.98 2.51
CA LEU A 138 -9.59 19.05 2.90
C LEU A 138 -9.21 19.65 4.24
N ASN A 139 -8.85 18.84 5.23
CA ASN A 139 -8.38 19.34 6.51
C ASN A 139 -7.11 20.17 6.35
N THR A 140 -6.17 19.75 5.48
CA THR A 140 -5.01 20.56 5.11
C THR A 140 -5.38 21.91 4.48
N LEU A 141 -6.42 21.93 3.63
CA LEU A 141 -6.91 23.16 3.02
C LEU A 141 -7.54 24.10 4.05
N VAL A 142 -8.42 23.59 4.92
CA VAL A 142 -9.14 24.41 5.90
C VAL A 142 -8.31 24.76 7.14
N ALA A 143 -7.25 24.01 7.41
CA ALA A 143 -6.34 24.20 8.55
C ALA A 143 -5.82 25.63 8.66
N ARG A 144 -5.46 26.25 7.53
CA ARG A 144 -4.97 27.64 7.47
C ARG A 144 -5.97 28.68 7.95
N PHE A 145 -7.25 28.35 7.99
CA PHE A 145 -8.34 29.22 8.37
C PHE A 145 -8.87 28.94 9.79
N ALA A 146 -8.45 27.80 10.36
CA ALA A 146 -8.81 27.42 11.72
C ALA A 146 -8.07 28.26 12.77
N ASP A 147 -8.70 28.46 13.92
CA ASP A 147 -8.02 29.06 15.07
C ASP A 147 -7.03 28.09 15.70
N VAL A 148 -7.40 26.78 15.71
CA VAL A 148 -6.57 25.68 16.17
C VAL A 148 -6.92 24.42 15.36
N VAL A 149 -5.91 23.64 15.02
CA VAL A 149 -6.05 22.29 14.49
C VAL A 149 -5.55 21.30 15.54
N GLY A 150 -6.45 20.50 16.10
CA GLY A 150 -6.10 19.41 16.99
C GLY A 150 -5.75 18.16 16.19
N VAL A 151 -4.59 17.55 16.41
CA VAL A 151 -4.19 16.31 15.75
C VAL A 151 -4.18 15.11 16.71
N SER A 152 -4.56 13.94 16.20
CA SER A 152 -4.63 12.70 16.96
C SER A 152 -3.33 11.89 17.01
N PHE A 153 -2.40 12.20 16.11
CA PHE A 153 -1.09 11.56 16.04
C PHE A 153 0.01 12.61 16.12
N LYS A 154 1.02 12.36 16.96
CA LYS A 154 2.21 13.21 17.01
C LYS A 154 2.93 13.16 15.67
N GLY A 155 3.41 14.32 15.20
CA GLY A 155 4.07 14.44 13.91
C GLY A 155 3.14 14.81 12.75
N SER A 156 1.81 14.66 12.90
CA SER A 156 0.83 15.11 11.88
C SER A 156 0.86 16.63 11.66
N GLU A 157 1.35 17.39 12.64
CA GLU A 157 1.47 18.86 12.58
C GLU A 157 2.35 19.31 11.41
N SER A 158 3.37 18.54 11.08
CA SER A 158 4.31 18.85 9.99
C SER A 158 3.65 18.95 8.61
N TRP A 159 2.49 18.30 8.44
CA TRP A 159 1.72 18.30 7.21
C TRP A 159 0.77 19.49 7.05
N LEU A 160 0.59 20.29 8.09
CA LEU A 160 -0.43 21.34 8.15
C LEU A 160 0.08 22.75 7.79
N GLY A 161 1.32 22.85 7.27
CA GLY A 161 1.83 24.01 6.55
C GLY A 161 1.72 25.35 7.30
N GLY A 162 2.13 25.43 8.57
CA GLY A 162 2.13 26.65 9.37
C GLY A 162 0.77 26.99 10.02
N ALA A 163 -0.22 26.13 9.96
CA ALA A 163 -1.43 26.23 10.79
C ALA A 163 -1.04 26.05 12.27
N ARG A 164 -1.79 26.68 13.19
CA ARG A 164 -1.64 26.43 14.62
C ARG A 164 -2.15 25.03 14.96
N ALA A 165 -1.29 24.02 14.80
CA ALA A 165 -1.58 22.64 15.07
C ALA A 165 -1.06 22.24 16.45
N LEU A 166 -1.89 21.50 17.21
CA LEU A 166 -1.59 21.03 18.55
C LEU A 166 -1.91 19.53 18.63
N TYR A 167 -1.06 18.75 19.27
CA TYR A 167 -1.41 17.39 19.63
C TYR A 167 -2.48 17.40 20.75
N VAL A 168 -3.66 16.89 20.42
CA VAL A 168 -4.78 16.81 21.35
C VAL A 168 -5.24 15.36 21.62
N GLY A 169 -4.72 14.40 20.85
CA GLY A 169 -5.15 13.01 20.91
C GLY A 169 -6.49 12.77 20.19
N TYR A 170 -7.03 11.56 20.39
CA TYR A 170 -8.31 11.13 19.78
C TYR A 170 -9.36 10.95 20.88
N PRO A 171 -10.55 11.55 20.73
CA PRO A 171 -11.60 11.43 21.75
C PRO A 171 -12.26 10.04 21.66
N VAL A 172 -11.82 9.12 22.49
CA VAL A 172 -12.43 7.79 22.62
C VAL A 172 -13.69 7.90 23.46
N ARG A 173 -14.80 7.33 22.96
CA ARG A 173 -16.08 7.39 23.66
C ARG A 173 -16.01 6.77 25.06
N PRO A 174 -16.50 7.41 26.12
CA PRO A 174 -16.49 6.86 27.49
C PRO A 174 -17.14 5.48 27.56
N ALA A 175 -18.22 5.26 26.82
CA ALA A 175 -18.94 3.99 26.74
C ALA A 175 -18.06 2.78 26.36
N LEU A 176 -16.94 2.99 25.65
CA LEU A 176 -15.99 1.91 25.32
C LEU A 176 -15.19 1.44 26.54
N ARG A 177 -14.93 2.34 27.49
CA ARG A 177 -14.19 2.07 28.73
C ARG A 177 -15.11 1.56 29.85
N ASP A 178 -16.42 1.76 29.73
CA ASP A 178 -17.41 1.40 30.73
C ASP A 178 -17.61 -0.12 30.79
N SER A 179 -17.10 -0.74 31.88
CA SER A 179 -17.25 -2.17 32.16
C SER A 179 -18.57 -2.53 32.85
N SER A 180 -19.37 -1.55 33.27
CA SER A 180 -20.63 -1.80 33.99
C SER A 180 -21.77 -2.27 33.10
N ARG A 181 -21.63 -2.14 31.78
CA ARG A 181 -22.63 -2.60 30.81
C ARG A 181 -22.69 -4.11 30.77
N GLY A 182 -23.89 -4.66 30.82
CA GLY A 182 -24.14 -6.11 30.73
C GLY A 182 -23.61 -6.73 29.44
N GLU A 183 -23.56 -8.04 29.41
CA GLU A 183 -23.10 -8.80 28.25
C GLU A 183 -24.07 -8.59 27.05
N PRO A 184 -23.58 -8.13 25.88
CA PRO A 184 -24.47 -7.89 24.74
C PRO A 184 -24.98 -9.20 24.14
N ALA A 185 -26.21 -9.17 23.63
CA ALA A 185 -26.88 -10.35 23.06
C ALA A 185 -26.05 -11.06 21.97
N VAL A 186 -25.18 -10.32 21.25
CA VAL A 186 -24.30 -10.89 20.21
C VAL A 186 -23.28 -11.89 20.77
N LEU A 187 -22.92 -11.82 22.06
CA LEU A 187 -22.04 -12.76 22.74
C LEU A 187 -22.79 -13.96 23.33
N SER A 188 -24.12 -13.90 23.42
CA SER A 188 -24.93 -15.01 23.94
C SER A 188 -24.70 -16.29 23.13
N GLY A 189 -24.45 -17.39 23.84
CA GLY A 189 -24.19 -18.70 23.22
C GLY A 189 -22.78 -18.87 22.62
N ILE A 190 -21.87 -17.91 22.80
CA ILE A 190 -20.43 -18.13 22.55
C ILE A 190 -19.85 -18.82 23.80
N PRO A 191 -19.17 -19.98 23.64
CA PRO A 191 -18.57 -20.68 24.77
C PRO A 191 -17.51 -19.81 25.45
N ARG A 192 -17.56 -19.70 26.78
CA ARG A 192 -16.64 -18.83 27.57
C ARG A 192 -15.23 -19.40 27.73
N ASP A 193 -15.07 -20.67 27.47
CA ASP A 193 -13.80 -21.41 27.48
C ASP A 193 -13.01 -21.22 26.18
N LYS A 194 -13.61 -20.58 25.16
CA LYS A 194 -12.94 -20.29 23.89
C LYS A 194 -12.34 -18.88 23.83
N THR A 195 -11.22 -18.81 23.16
CA THR A 195 -10.58 -17.53 22.84
C THR A 195 -11.38 -16.82 21.75
N LEU A 196 -11.93 -15.66 22.06
CA LEU A 196 -12.74 -14.89 21.11
C LEU A 196 -11.85 -14.04 20.22
N VAL A 197 -11.92 -14.29 18.90
CA VAL A 197 -11.35 -13.45 17.86
C VAL A 197 -12.46 -12.60 17.25
N LEU A 198 -12.36 -11.29 17.37
CA LEU A 198 -13.28 -10.34 16.75
C LEU A 198 -12.75 -9.92 15.38
N ALA A 199 -13.51 -10.16 14.30
CA ALA A 199 -13.17 -9.67 12.97
C ALA A 199 -14.23 -8.68 12.48
N PHE A 200 -13.83 -7.50 11.95
CA PHE A 200 -14.79 -6.55 11.37
C PHE A 200 -14.14 -5.52 10.44
N GLY A 201 -14.91 -5.05 9.47
CA GLY A 201 -14.50 -4.05 8.48
C GLY A 201 -15.07 -2.64 8.71
N GLY A 202 -15.57 -2.34 9.91
CA GLY A 202 -16.32 -1.12 10.22
C GLY A 202 -17.82 -1.26 9.94
N SER A 203 -18.60 -0.18 10.15
CA SER A 203 -20.08 -0.19 10.10
C SER A 203 -20.67 -0.62 8.74
N GLN A 204 -19.94 -0.44 7.66
CA GLN A 204 -20.36 -0.83 6.31
C GLN A 204 -19.74 -2.16 5.86
N GLY A 205 -18.89 -2.77 6.69
CA GLY A 205 -18.10 -3.93 6.31
C GLY A 205 -16.98 -3.60 5.32
N ALA A 206 -16.11 -4.56 5.09
CA ALA A 206 -15.00 -4.46 4.14
C ALA A 206 -14.86 -5.76 3.36
N ARG A 207 -15.04 -5.70 2.04
CA ARG A 207 -14.97 -6.89 1.17
C ARG A 207 -13.70 -7.72 1.41
N THR A 208 -12.54 -7.06 1.48
CA THR A 208 -11.26 -7.75 1.72
C THR A 208 -11.28 -8.50 3.05
N ILE A 209 -11.65 -7.83 4.16
CA ILE A 209 -11.72 -8.48 5.47
C ILE A 209 -12.71 -9.66 5.43
N ASN A 210 -13.92 -9.43 4.90
CA ASN A 210 -14.92 -10.47 4.84
C ASN A 210 -14.40 -11.72 4.09
N ARG A 211 -13.79 -11.51 2.93
CA ARG A 211 -13.25 -12.62 2.13
C ARG A 211 -12.06 -13.27 2.79
N SER A 212 -11.08 -12.47 3.28
CA SER A 212 -9.87 -13.01 3.90
C SER A 212 -10.18 -13.82 5.17
N VAL A 213 -11.15 -13.38 5.98
CA VAL A 213 -11.59 -14.10 7.18
C VAL A 213 -12.28 -15.42 6.80
N ILE A 214 -13.17 -15.41 5.79
CA ILE A 214 -13.82 -16.66 5.33
C ILE A 214 -12.80 -17.63 4.75
N ASP A 215 -11.84 -17.15 3.96
CA ASP A 215 -10.79 -17.99 3.37
C ASP A 215 -9.76 -18.50 4.40
N ALA A 216 -9.72 -17.90 5.59
CA ALA A 216 -8.93 -18.38 6.72
C ALA A 216 -9.60 -19.55 7.47
N LEU A 217 -10.95 -19.69 7.41
CA LEU A 217 -11.69 -20.68 8.20
C LEU A 217 -11.24 -22.14 7.99
N PRO A 218 -10.90 -22.60 6.77
CA PRO A 218 -10.40 -23.97 6.58
C PRO A 218 -9.15 -24.31 7.40
N GLN A 219 -8.29 -23.35 7.66
CA GLN A 219 -7.07 -23.54 8.46
C GLN A 219 -7.33 -23.38 9.97
N LEU A 220 -8.43 -22.75 10.35
CA LEU A 220 -8.80 -22.48 11.74
C LEU A 220 -9.85 -23.47 12.27
N GLN A 221 -10.48 -24.26 11.40
CA GLN A 221 -11.57 -25.17 11.80
C GLN A 221 -11.14 -26.28 12.77
N ASP A 222 -9.87 -26.65 12.78
CA ASP A 222 -9.34 -27.69 13.66
C ASP A 222 -8.93 -27.16 15.05
N ARG A 223 -9.08 -25.84 15.31
CA ARG A 223 -8.83 -25.18 16.61
C ARG A 223 -10.10 -25.19 17.46
N ASP A 224 -10.14 -26.10 18.45
CA ASP A 224 -11.28 -26.20 19.36
C ASP A 224 -11.36 -25.07 20.39
N ASP A 225 -10.25 -24.42 20.63
CA ASP A 225 -10.06 -23.32 21.59
C ASP A 225 -10.44 -21.94 21.05
N VAL A 226 -10.82 -21.81 19.78
CA VAL A 226 -11.06 -20.52 19.12
C VAL A 226 -12.53 -20.36 18.71
N PHE A 227 -13.04 -19.13 18.88
CA PHE A 227 -14.32 -18.71 18.31
C PHE A 227 -14.17 -17.38 17.58
N ILE A 228 -14.63 -17.30 16.34
CA ILE A 228 -14.55 -16.10 15.53
C ILE A 228 -15.92 -15.43 15.45
N LEU A 229 -16.03 -14.21 15.98
CA LEU A 229 -17.19 -13.34 15.79
C LEU A 229 -16.88 -12.33 14.68
N HIS A 230 -17.64 -12.39 13.58
CA HIS A 230 -17.38 -11.61 12.39
C HIS A 230 -18.50 -10.59 12.11
N GLY A 231 -18.21 -9.32 12.30
CA GLY A 231 -19.04 -8.19 11.89
C GLY A 231 -18.88 -7.89 10.41
N ILE A 232 -19.72 -8.49 9.56
CA ILE A 232 -19.58 -8.44 8.09
C ILE A 232 -20.00 -7.11 7.45
N GLY A 233 -20.76 -6.29 8.18
CA GLY A 233 -21.30 -5.01 7.69
C GLY A 233 -22.68 -5.15 7.06
N ARG A 234 -23.31 -3.98 6.82
CA ARG A 234 -24.63 -3.89 6.18
C ARG A 234 -24.48 -3.66 4.67
N ARG A 235 -25.50 -4.02 3.90
CA ARG A 235 -25.55 -3.80 2.45
C ARG A 235 -25.22 -2.35 2.11
N GLN A 236 -24.28 -2.17 1.18
CA GLN A 236 -23.77 -0.86 0.80
C GLN A 236 -24.58 -0.26 -0.35
N ARG A 237 -24.68 1.08 -0.37
CA ARG A 237 -25.28 1.82 -1.50
C ARG A 237 -24.50 1.62 -2.82
N SER A 238 -23.24 1.22 -2.75
CA SER A 238 -22.38 0.87 -3.89
C SER A 238 -22.78 -0.44 -4.58
N GLY A 239 -23.74 -1.20 -4.02
CA GLY A 239 -24.18 -2.49 -4.55
C GLY A 239 -23.53 -3.71 -3.90
N TYR A 240 -22.47 -3.53 -3.09
CA TYR A 240 -21.88 -4.66 -2.36
C TYR A 240 -22.85 -5.17 -1.28
N ASP A 241 -23.14 -6.46 -1.34
CA ASP A 241 -23.97 -7.17 -0.38
C ASP A 241 -23.09 -8.14 0.43
N PRO A 242 -22.70 -7.77 1.68
CA PRO A 242 -21.80 -8.57 2.51
C PRO A 242 -22.39 -9.94 2.87
N GLU A 243 -23.71 -10.01 3.13
CA GLU A 243 -24.36 -11.27 3.52
C GLU A 243 -24.35 -12.27 2.37
N ALA A 244 -24.69 -11.81 1.17
CA ALA A 244 -24.68 -12.66 -0.02
C ALA A 244 -23.25 -13.11 -0.39
N ASP A 245 -22.25 -12.21 -0.33
CA ASP A 245 -20.84 -12.54 -0.65
C ASP A 245 -20.27 -13.57 0.33
N VAL A 246 -20.50 -13.37 1.64
CA VAL A 246 -20.06 -14.27 2.70
C VAL A 246 -20.74 -15.65 2.59
N ALA A 247 -22.06 -15.68 2.40
CA ALA A 247 -22.81 -16.93 2.26
C ALA A 247 -22.36 -17.74 1.04
N ALA A 248 -22.20 -17.08 -0.12
CA ALA A 248 -21.74 -17.73 -1.34
C ALA A 248 -20.33 -18.32 -1.17
N ARG A 249 -19.43 -17.61 -0.49
CA ARG A 249 -18.05 -18.05 -0.27
C ARG A 249 -17.97 -19.23 0.70
N ILE A 250 -18.74 -19.21 1.78
CA ILE A 250 -18.87 -20.33 2.71
C ILE A 250 -19.40 -21.56 1.97
N ALA A 251 -20.47 -21.43 1.18
CA ALA A 251 -21.04 -22.52 0.40
C ALA A 251 -20.01 -23.12 -0.58
N ALA A 252 -19.18 -22.29 -1.23
CA ALA A 252 -18.12 -22.77 -2.11
C ALA A 252 -17.06 -23.58 -1.36
N LEU A 253 -16.62 -23.13 -0.16
CA LEU A 253 -15.66 -23.85 0.67
C LEU A 253 -16.23 -25.18 1.20
N GLN A 254 -17.51 -25.22 1.54
CA GLN A 254 -18.19 -26.45 1.93
C GLN A 254 -18.33 -27.42 0.75
N ALA A 255 -18.73 -26.94 -0.42
CA ALA A 255 -18.86 -27.74 -1.63
C ALA A 255 -17.56 -28.37 -2.09
N SER A 256 -16.42 -27.64 -1.92
CA SER A 256 -15.09 -28.17 -2.22
C SER A 256 -14.54 -29.13 -1.16
N GLY A 257 -15.23 -29.31 -0.01
CA GLY A 257 -14.73 -30.07 1.13
C GLY A 257 -13.61 -29.42 1.93
N ALA A 258 -13.26 -28.16 1.62
CA ALA A 258 -12.24 -27.42 2.36
C ALA A 258 -12.72 -27.04 3.77
N LEU A 259 -14.02 -26.77 3.93
CA LEU A 259 -14.65 -26.48 5.21
C LEU A 259 -15.57 -27.64 5.59
N ARG A 260 -15.21 -28.39 6.63
CA ARG A 260 -15.85 -29.66 7.04
C ARG A 260 -16.57 -29.55 8.38
N ARG A 261 -16.04 -28.72 9.29
CA ARG A 261 -16.61 -28.55 10.63
C ARG A 261 -17.88 -27.69 10.59
N ASP A 262 -18.83 -28.01 11.48
CA ASP A 262 -19.99 -27.15 11.68
C ASP A 262 -19.56 -25.74 12.14
N LEU A 263 -19.94 -24.76 11.35
CA LEU A 263 -19.59 -23.34 11.59
C LEU A 263 -20.07 -22.84 12.94
N ALA A 264 -21.26 -23.26 13.38
CA ALA A 264 -21.84 -22.80 14.64
C ALA A 264 -20.94 -23.07 15.85
N GLN A 265 -19.99 -24.02 15.74
CA GLN A 265 -19.08 -24.39 16.81
C GLN A 265 -17.90 -23.43 16.97
N PHE A 266 -17.51 -22.66 15.93
CA PHE A 266 -16.30 -21.82 15.97
C PHE A 266 -16.41 -20.50 15.20
N TYR A 267 -17.52 -20.23 14.50
CA TYR A 267 -17.70 -19.02 13.70
C TYR A 267 -19.14 -18.51 13.76
N ARG A 268 -19.29 -17.18 13.83
CA ARG A 268 -20.57 -16.49 13.73
C ARG A 268 -20.42 -15.20 12.94
N ALA A 269 -21.18 -15.04 11.86
CA ALA A 269 -21.32 -13.78 11.13
C ALA A 269 -22.50 -12.97 11.65
N VAL A 270 -22.32 -11.66 11.81
CA VAL A 270 -23.40 -10.73 12.16
C VAL A 270 -23.32 -9.48 11.27
N PRO A 271 -24.46 -8.96 10.80
CA PRO A 271 -24.45 -7.78 9.94
C PRO A 271 -23.92 -6.52 10.63
N TYR A 272 -24.13 -6.40 11.94
CA TYR A 272 -23.72 -5.25 12.72
C TYR A 272 -23.57 -5.57 14.20
N ILE A 273 -22.61 -4.93 14.84
CA ILE A 273 -22.36 -5.04 16.29
C ILE A 273 -22.73 -3.70 16.92
N ASP A 274 -23.85 -3.66 17.65
CA ASP A 274 -24.37 -2.43 18.25
C ASP A 274 -23.48 -1.94 19.41
N ASP A 275 -23.10 -2.85 20.34
CA ASP A 275 -22.16 -2.55 21.43
C ASP A 275 -20.78 -3.15 21.15
N ILE A 276 -20.04 -2.48 20.28
CA ILE A 276 -18.67 -2.90 19.94
C ILE A 276 -17.74 -2.84 21.15
N GLY A 277 -17.98 -1.96 22.12
CA GLY A 277 -17.16 -1.80 23.31
C GLY A 277 -17.17 -3.06 24.18
N ALA A 278 -18.34 -3.63 24.44
CA ALA A 278 -18.44 -4.88 25.18
C ALA A 278 -17.79 -6.06 24.45
N VAL A 279 -17.92 -6.10 23.11
CA VAL A 279 -17.26 -7.14 22.30
C VAL A 279 -15.74 -6.97 22.29
N TYR A 280 -15.21 -5.74 22.20
CA TYR A 280 -13.77 -5.49 22.36
C TYR A 280 -13.24 -6.00 23.70
N ARG A 281 -13.97 -5.77 24.79
CA ARG A 281 -13.55 -6.25 26.11
C ARG A 281 -13.54 -7.77 26.21
N ALA A 282 -14.47 -8.46 25.53
CA ALA A 282 -14.55 -9.92 25.50
C ALA A 282 -13.51 -10.54 24.56
N ALA A 283 -13.14 -9.86 23.48
CA ALA A 283 -12.20 -10.39 22.49
C ALA A 283 -10.77 -10.44 23.04
N SER A 284 -10.04 -11.49 22.71
CA SER A 284 -8.60 -11.62 22.98
C SER A 284 -7.76 -11.05 21.84
N LEU A 285 -8.26 -11.12 20.59
CA LEU A 285 -7.59 -10.65 19.38
C LEU A 285 -8.60 -9.94 18.47
N VAL A 286 -8.17 -8.88 17.80
CA VAL A 286 -9.02 -8.11 16.89
C VAL A 286 -8.45 -8.12 15.47
N VAL A 287 -9.25 -8.47 14.47
CA VAL A 287 -8.93 -8.36 13.04
C VAL A 287 -9.74 -7.22 12.44
N CYS A 288 -9.10 -6.17 11.94
CA CYS A 288 -9.82 -4.94 11.57
C CYS A 288 -9.15 -4.11 10.48
N ARG A 289 -9.79 -2.98 10.10
CA ARG A 289 -9.23 -1.92 9.25
C ARG A 289 -8.35 -0.95 10.02
N GLY A 290 -7.41 -0.28 9.32
CA GLY A 290 -6.55 0.79 9.85
C GLY A 290 -7.22 2.17 9.98
N GLY A 291 -8.54 2.21 10.26
CA GLY A 291 -9.25 3.47 10.51
C GLY A 291 -8.80 4.12 11.82
N ALA A 292 -8.62 5.44 11.82
CA ALA A 292 -8.12 6.15 13.00
C ALA A 292 -8.93 5.87 14.29
N GLY A 293 -10.27 5.84 14.19
CA GLY A 293 -11.12 5.49 15.34
C GLY A 293 -10.85 4.09 15.86
N THR A 294 -10.82 3.10 14.96
CA THR A 294 -10.58 1.69 15.33
C THR A 294 -9.22 1.51 16.00
N VAL A 295 -8.16 2.10 15.43
CA VAL A 295 -6.80 2.05 15.99
C VAL A 295 -6.76 2.64 17.40
N LYS A 296 -7.41 3.78 17.63
CA LYS A 296 -7.46 4.42 18.94
C LYS A 296 -8.40 3.72 19.93
N GLU A 297 -9.48 3.11 19.46
CA GLU A 297 -10.35 2.27 20.29
C GLU A 297 -9.63 1.00 20.76
N ILE A 298 -8.87 0.34 19.89
CA ILE A 298 -8.02 -0.82 20.21
C ILE A 298 -6.96 -0.42 21.24
N ALA A 299 -6.29 0.71 21.06
CA ALA A 299 -5.33 1.24 22.01
C ALA A 299 -5.97 1.47 23.39
N ALA A 300 -7.14 2.12 23.44
CA ALA A 300 -7.85 2.42 24.68
C ALA A 300 -8.28 1.17 25.47
N ILE A 301 -8.63 0.10 24.76
CA ILE A 301 -9.02 -1.18 25.37
C ILE A 301 -7.79 -2.06 25.66
N GLY A 302 -6.66 -1.82 24.98
CA GLY A 302 -5.45 -2.60 25.13
C GLY A 302 -5.61 -4.01 24.55
N ARG A 303 -6.00 -4.12 23.28
CA ARG A 303 -6.14 -5.42 22.61
C ARG A 303 -5.11 -5.58 21.51
N PRO A 304 -4.47 -6.76 21.38
CA PRO A 304 -3.67 -7.12 20.23
C PRO A 304 -4.51 -7.08 18.96
N ALA A 305 -3.92 -6.67 17.83
CA ALA A 305 -4.65 -6.56 16.58
C ALA A 305 -3.89 -7.11 15.39
N ILE A 306 -4.65 -7.67 14.42
CA ILE A 306 -4.23 -7.89 13.04
C ILE A 306 -4.94 -6.84 12.20
N VAL A 307 -4.20 -5.93 11.59
CA VAL A 307 -4.78 -4.80 10.88
C VAL A 307 -4.61 -4.99 9.38
N LEU A 308 -5.72 -4.99 8.66
CA LEU A 308 -5.78 -5.04 7.19
C LEU A 308 -6.17 -3.64 6.68
N PRO A 309 -5.24 -2.71 6.53
CA PRO A 309 -5.57 -1.35 6.09
C PRO A 309 -6.04 -1.36 4.64
N LYS A 310 -6.98 -0.46 4.30
CA LYS A 310 -7.45 -0.32 2.93
C LYS A 310 -6.37 0.34 2.07
N ALA A 311 -5.99 -0.36 1.00
CA ALA A 311 -5.08 0.15 -0.02
C ALA A 311 -5.76 1.18 -0.96
N GLY A 312 -4.95 1.94 -1.71
CA GLY A 312 -5.42 2.80 -2.79
C GLY A 312 -6.24 4.02 -2.37
N LEU A 313 -6.25 4.36 -1.07
CA LEU A 313 -6.80 5.63 -0.60
C LEU A 313 -5.83 6.76 -0.95
N SER A 314 -6.37 7.90 -1.39
CA SER A 314 -5.59 9.02 -1.95
C SER A 314 -4.46 9.54 -1.06
N ASP A 315 -4.52 9.26 0.23
CA ASP A 315 -3.59 9.81 1.24
C ASP A 315 -2.95 8.72 2.12
N ASP A 316 -3.10 7.42 1.76
CA ASP A 316 -2.56 6.23 2.47
C ASP A 316 -2.81 6.24 4.01
N HIS A 317 -3.77 7.03 4.48
CA HIS A 317 -3.96 7.29 5.91
C HIS A 317 -4.23 6.02 6.73
N GLN A 318 -4.96 5.02 6.18
CA GLN A 318 -5.19 3.76 6.90
C GLN A 318 -3.91 2.92 7.01
N VAL A 319 -3.08 2.92 5.97
CA VAL A 319 -1.79 2.22 5.96
C VAL A 319 -0.88 2.84 7.02
N LEU A 320 -0.75 4.17 7.02
CA LEU A 320 0.10 4.87 7.99
C LEU A 320 -0.38 4.70 9.44
N ASN A 321 -1.70 4.77 9.67
CA ASN A 321 -2.27 4.50 10.99
C ASN A 321 -1.97 3.07 11.48
N ALA A 322 -2.06 2.08 10.58
CA ALA A 322 -1.77 0.68 10.89
C ALA A 322 -0.29 0.45 11.18
N LEU A 323 0.60 0.96 10.32
CA LEU A 323 2.05 0.83 10.51
C LEU A 323 2.54 1.50 11.79
N ALA A 324 1.93 2.63 12.19
CA ALA A 324 2.22 3.25 13.48
C ALA A 324 1.88 2.33 14.67
N LEU A 325 0.80 1.56 14.57
CA LEU A 325 0.40 0.58 15.59
C LEU A 325 1.37 -0.61 15.63
N GLU A 326 1.80 -1.10 14.45
CA GLU A 326 2.77 -2.18 14.32
C GLU A 326 4.14 -1.80 14.87
N GLN A 327 4.65 -0.61 14.53
CA GLN A 327 5.93 -0.12 15.04
C GLN A 327 5.94 0.09 16.55
N ALA A 328 4.78 0.39 17.13
CA ALA A 328 4.62 0.42 18.58
C ALA A 328 4.55 -1.00 19.20
N GLY A 329 4.56 -2.06 18.40
CA GLY A 329 4.45 -3.44 18.85
C GLY A 329 3.04 -3.86 19.24
N ALA A 330 2.00 -3.14 18.84
CA ALA A 330 0.60 -3.38 19.24
C ALA A 330 -0.22 -4.14 18.18
N ALA A 331 0.30 -4.31 16.97
CA ALA A 331 -0.39 -4.98 15.86
C ALA A 331 0.55 -5.74 14.95
N ILE A 332 -0.02 -6.68 14.18
CA ILE A 332 0.53 -7.20 12.91
C ILE A 332 -0.23 -6.52 11.78
N VAL A 333 0.48 -6.00 10.77
CA VAL A 333 -0.13 -5.36 9.60
C VAL A 333 -0.06 -6.28 8.39
N LEU A 334 -1.21 -6.59 7.82
CA LEU A 334 -1.33 -7.33 6.57
C LEU A 334 -1.80 -6.37 5.48
N LEU A 335 -0.89 -5.89 4.66
CA LEU A 335 -1.20 -4.95 3.59
C LEU A 335 -2.01 -5.62 2.48
N GLU A 336 -3.03 -4.92 1.96
CA GLU A 336 -3.72 -5.32 0.74
C GLU A 336 -2.75 -5.26 -0.44
N GLU A 337 -2.75 -6.31 -1.24
CA GLU A 337 -1.96 -6.41 -2.46
C GLU A 337 -2.89 -6.60 -3.66
N PRO A 338 -2.61 -5.93 -4.80
CA PRO A 338 -3.36 -6.16 -6.00
C PRO A 338 -3.14 -7.60 -6.49
N ALA A 339 -4.22 -8.35 -6.64
CA ALA A 339 -4.19 -9.72 -7.16
C ALA A 339 -4.95 -9.80 -8.49
N VAL A 340 -4.41 -10.55 -9.43
CA VAL A 340 -5.05 -10.86 -10.71
C VAL A 340 -6.04 -11.99 -10.49
N THR A 341 -7.31 -11.73 -10.78
CA THR A 341 -8.41 -12.71 -10.67
C THR A 341 -9.17 -12.81 -11.98
N ALA A 342 -10.10 -13.76 -12.07
CA ALA A 342 -10.99 -13.87 -13.23
C ALA A 342 -11.83 -12.59 -13.46
N ASP A 343 -12.13 -11.84 -12.40
CA ASP A 343 -12.87 -10.57 -12.43
C ASP A 343 -11.96 -9.35 -12.69
N GLY A 344 -10.67 -9.57 -12.97
CA GLY A 344 -9.66 -8.52 -13.15
C GLY A 344 -8.80 -8.31 -11.90
N LEU A 345 -8.24 -7.10 -11.79
CA LEU A 345 -7.36 -6.73 -10.69
C LEU A 345 -8.17 -6.31 -9.47
N ILE A 346 -7.97 -6.98 -8.34
CA ILE A 346 -8.62 -6.67 -7.06
C ILE A 346 -7.60 -6.59 -5.93
N ASP A 347 -7.84 -5.68 -4.98
CA ASP A 347 -7.06 -5.63 -3.74
C ASP A 347 -7.51 -6.77 -2.81
N THR A 348 -6.56 -7.54 -2.31
CA THR A 348 -6.83 -8.70 -1.44
C THR A 348 -5.73 -8.91 -0.40
N VAL A 349 -6.08 -9.66 0.65
CA VAL A 349 -5.14 -10.27 1.59
C VAL A 349 -5.47 -11.76 1.60
N PRO A 350 -4.53 -12.66 1.28
CA PRO A 350 -4.79 -14.10 1.30
C PRO A 350 -5.28 -14.57 2.68
N GLY A 351 -6.34 -15.39 2.69
CA GLY A 351 -6.89 -15.96 3.94
C GLY A 351 -5.87 -16.79 4.71
N SER A 352 -4.93 -17.44 4.02
CA SER A 352 -3.83 -18.18 4.64
C SER A 352 -2.91 -17.29 5.48
N ARG A 353 -2.64 -16.04 5.06
CA ARG A 353 -1.86 -15.08 5.85
C ARG A 353 -2.61 -14.64 7.11
N VAL A 354 -3.93 -14.42 6.99
CA VAL A 354 -4.78 -14.09 8.15
C VAL A 354 -4.81 -15.26 9.13
N ALA A 355 -5.03 -16.47 8.65
CA ALA A 355 -5.03 -17.69 9.48
C ALA A 355 -3.68 -17.88 10.18
N ALA A 356 -2.57 -17.80 9.45
CA ALA A 356 -1.22 -17.94 10.01
C ALA A 356 -0.95 -16.91 11.10
N SER A 357 -1.31 -15.63 10.89
CA SER A 357 -1.14 -14.58 11.90
C SER A 357 -2.02 -14.80 13.13
N ILE A 358 -3.24 -15.31 12.97
CA ILE A 358 -4.11 -15.66 14.11
C ILE A 358 -3.48 -16.81 14.91
N VAL A 359 -3.07 -17.90 14.24
CA VAL A 359 -2.46 -19.06 14.89
C VAL A 359 -1.17 -18.66 15.61
N GLU A 360 -0.27 -17.95 14.95
CA GLU A 360 0.99 -17.46 15.50
C GLU A 360 0.78 -16.68 16.81
N LEU A 361 -0.20 -15.78 16.83
CA LEU A 361 -0.49 -14.98 18.03
C LEU A 361 -1.15 -15.80 19.13
N LEU A 362 -2.08 -16.70 18.80
CA LEU A 362 -2.77 -17.51 19.81
C LEU A 362 -1.86 -18.58 20.43
N ASP A 363 -0.84 -19.02 19.69
CA ASP A 363 0.17 -19.98 20.18
C ASP A 363 1.30 -19.29 20.99
N ASP A 364 1.33 -17.94 21.03
CA ASP A 364 2.29 -17.15 21.81
C ASP A 364 1.58 -16.16 22.77
N PRO A 365 1.14 -16.63 23.95
CA PRO A 365 0.47 -15.80 24.97
C PRO A 365 1.34 -14.65 25.49
N ASP A 366 2.66 -14.82 25.53
CA ASP A 366 3.60 -13.80 25.98
C ASP A 366 3.63 -12.63 24.99
N ARG A 367 3.68 -12.93 23.70
CA ARG A 367 3.59 -11.95 22.62
C ARG A 367 2.24 -11.24 22.63
N MET A 368 1.14 -11.97 22.80
CA MET A 368 -0.20 -11.38 22.96
C MET A 368 -0.25 -10.39 24.12
N THR A 369 0.34 -10.75 25.26
CA THR A 369 0.41 -9.88 26.44
C THR A 369 1.27 -8.65 26.17
N ALA A 370 2.43 -8.81 25.56
CA ALA A 370 3.31 -7.70 25.18
C ALA A 370 2.60 -6.73 24.21
N MET A 371 1.89 -7.25 23.22
CA MET A 371 1.10 -6.45 22.27
C MET A 371 -0.04 -5.69 22.98
N ALA A 372 -0.72 -6.32 23.94
CA ALA A 372 -1.77 -5.67 24.71
C ALA A 372 -1.22 -4.51 25.57
N ILE A 373 -0.05 -4.68 26.16
CA ILE A 373 0.66 -3.63 26.92
C ILE A 373 1.06 -2.48 25.97
N ALA A 374 1.66 -2.80 24.84
CA ALA A 374 2.04 -1.83 23.83
C ALA A 374 0.84 -1.02 23.30
N ALA A 375 -0.30 -1.69 23.07
CA ALA A 375 -1.54 -1.03 22.68
C ALA A 375 -1.98 0.00 23.74
N ARG A 376 -2.00 -0.38 25.03
CA ARG A 376 -2.36 0.51 26.13
C ARG A 376 -1.44 1.72 26.27
N GLN A 377 -0.16 1.58 25.95
CA GLN A 377 0.80 2.71 25.97
C GLN A 377 0.49 3.77 24.90
N LEU A 378 -0.28 3.41 23.87
CA LEU A 378 -0.75 4.33 22.83
C LEU A 378 -2.08 5.00 23.19
N ASP A 379 -2.72 4.57 24.27
CA ASP A 379 -3.93 5.23 24.76
C ASP A 379 -3.62 6.63 25.31
N ASP A 380 -4.59 7.49 25.16
CA ASP A 380 -4.50 8.88 25.57
C ASP A 380 -5.78 9.29 26.31
N PRO A 381 -5.86 8.97 27.60
CA PRO A 381 -7.06 9.24 28.40
C PRO A 381 -7.37 10.73 28.52
N ASP A 382 -6.37 11.60 28.44
CA ASP A 382 -6.52 13.05 28.59
C ASP A 382 -6.86 13.76 27.27
N ALA A 383 -7.01 13.04 26.17
CA ALA A 383 -7.32 13.59 24.86
C ALA A 383 -8.57 14.49 24.89
N THR A 384 -9.61 14.06 25.60
CA THR A 384 -10.85 14.81 25.77
C THR A 384 -10.63 16.17 26.41
N ILE A 385 -9.83 16.22 27.48
CA ILE A 385 -9.52 17.46 28.23
C ILE A 385 -8.74 18.42 27.31
N ARG A 386 -7.71 17.93 26.63
CA ARG A 386 -6.91 18.76 25.70
C ARG A 386 -7.74 19.29 24.52
N ILE A 387 -8.68 18.51 24.01
CA ILE A 387 -9.61 18.99 22.97
C ILE A 387 -10.45 20.16 23.50
N LEU A 388 -11.00 20.05 24.72
CA LEU A 388 -11.79 21.12 25.35
C LEU A 388 -10.95 22.38 25.58
N GLU A 389 -9.73 22.26 26.06
CA GLU A 389 -8.80 23.37 26.25
C GLU A 389 -8.46 24.04 24.92
N ALA A 390 -8.14 23.25 23.88
CA ALA A 390 -7.86 23.76 22.54
C ALA A 390 -9.06 24.50 21.94
N MET A 391 -10.27 23.99 22.14
CA MET A 391 -11.52 24.64 21.68
C MET A 391 -11.78 25.96 22.41
N THR A 392 -11.49 26.04 23.71
CA THR A 392 -11.72 27.25 24.53
C THR A 392 -10.61 28.31 24.36
N GLY A 393 -9.45 27.91 23.90
CA GLY A 393 -8.26 28.77 23.81
C GLY A 393 -7.51 28.90 25.14
N ALA A 394 -7.79 28.04 26.10
CA ALA A 394 -6.95 27.85 27.26
C ALA A 394 -5.54 27.37 26.80
N SER A 395 -4.49 27.69 27.57
CA SER A 395 -3.13 27.28 27.24
C SER A 395 -3.05 25.76 27.31
N CYS A 396 -2.97 25.09 26.16
CA CYS A 396 -2.63 23.68 26.13
C CYS A 396 -1.15 23.56 26.54
N PRO A 397 -0.79 22.72 27.51
CA PRO A 397 0.62 22.48 27.83
C PRO A 397 1.37 22.08 26.56
N ASP A 398 2.53 22.65 26.34
CA ASP A 398 3.40 22.27 25.23
C ASP A 398 3.90 20.85 25.48
N VAL A 399 3.32 19.88 24.76
CA VAL A 399 3.65 18.45 24.88
C VAL A 399 4.96 18.12 24.12
N SER A 400 5.69 19.13 23.66
CA SER A 400 6.97 18.96 22.96
C SER A 400 8.07 18.31 23.81
N SER A 401 7.89 18.20 25.12
CA SER A 401 8.89 17.65 26.04
C SER A 401 8.80 16.13 26.29
N CYS A 402 7.77 15.43 25.80
CA CYS A 402 7.68 13.97 25.89
C CYS A 402 7.99 13.34 24.53
N VAL A 403 9.23 13.41 24.12
CA VAL A 403 9.71 12.84 22.86
C VAL A 403 9.96 11.34 23.05
N ALA A 404 8.90 10.53 22.98
CA ALA A 404 9.09 9.16 22.49
C ALA A 404 9.25 9.23 20.96
N PRO A 405 10.12 8.41 20.33
CA PRO A 405 10.25 8.38 18.88
C PRO A 405 8.85 8.18 18.27
N ILE A 406 8.54 9.00 17.26
CA ILE A 406 7.24 8.97 16.59
C ILE A 406 7.20 7.68 15.76
N ALA A 407 6.45 6.68 16.21
CA ALA A 407 6.19 5.49 15.41
C ALA A 407 5.61 5.92 14.06
N GLY A 408 6.16 5.41 12.94
CA GLY A 408 5.73 5.76 11.58
C GLY A 408 6.42 6.98 10.96
N GLN A 409 7.45 7.55 11.56
CA GLN A 409 8.13 8.73 11.02
C GLN A 409 8.80 8.47 9.67
N VAL A 410 9.38 7.30 9.47
CA VAL A 410 10.01 6.89 8.20
C VAL A 410 8.96 6.77 7.11
N GLU A 411 7.87 6.05 7.38
CA GLU A 411 6.75 5.85 6.45
C GLU A 411 6.06 7.16 6.12
N MET A 412 5.91 8.07 7.08
CA MET A 412 5.40 9.42 6.83
C MET A 412 6.32 10.18 5.87
N THR A 413 7.63 10.12 6.08
CA THR A 413 8.61 10.75 5.19
C THR A 413 8.52 10.16 3.78
N LEU A 414 8.47 8.82 3.65
CA LEU A 414 8.31 8.14 2.37
C LEU A 414 6.97 8.48 1.70
N ALA A 415 5.89 8.60 2.48
CA ALA A 415 4.56 8.96 2.00
C ALA A 415 4.48 10.40 1.45
N ALA A 416 5.36 11.28 1.93
CA ALA A 416 5.47 12.64 1.40
C ALA A 416 6.11 12.68 0.01
N LEU A 417 6.91 11.66 -0.35
CA LEU A 417 7.60 11.60 -1.62
C LEU A 417 6.65 11.25 -2.76
N GLY A 418 6.78 12.00 -3.86
CA GLY A 418 6.18 11.60 -5.13
C GLY A 418 6.89 10.38 -5.73
N PRO A 419 6.29 9.73 -6.76
CA PRO A 419 6.82 8.50 -7.34
C PRO A 419 8.30 8.58 -7.75
N ALA A 420 8.70 9.65 -8.44
CA ALA A 420 10.07 9.85 -8.90
C ALA A 420 11.07 9.99 -7.74
N ALA A 421 10.71 10.75 -6.71
CA ALA A 421 11.57 10.96 -5.54
C ALA A 421 11.69 9.67 -4.70
N LEU A 422 10.63 8.89 -4.61
CA LEU A 422 10.64 7.58 -3.95
C LEU A 422 11.59 6.61 -4.65
N LEU A 423 11.52 6.52 -5.98
CA LEU A 423 12.44 5.71 -6.78
C LEU A 423 13.90 6.13 -6.60
N GLU A 424 14.16 7.45 -6.59
CA GLU A 424 15.51 7.98 -6.40
C GLU A 424 16.05 7.67 -5.00
N ASN A 425 15.19 7.70 -3.97
CA ASN A 425 15.54 7.31 -2.61
C ASN A 425 16.01 5.84 -2.57
N VAL A 426 15.25 4.92 -3.15
CA VAL A 426 15.59 3.49 -3.21
C VAL A 426 16.85 3.24 -4.03
N ARG A 427 17.03 3.93 -5.17
CA ARG A 427 18.25 3.82 -5.99
C ARG A 427 19.49 4.25 -5.23
N ARG A 428 19.42 5.37 -4.53
CA ARG A 428 20.54 5.89 -3.72
C ARG A 428 20.89 4.90 -2.61
N TRP A 429 19.89 4.38 -1.92
CA TRP A 429 20.10 3.35 -0.91
C TRP A 429 20.79 2.11 -1.51
N ARG A 430 20.34 1.63 -2.69
CA ARG A 430 20.91 0.43 -3.34
C ARG A 430 22.37 0.66 -3.76
N VAL A 431 22.71 1.85 -4.25
CA VAL A 431 24.10 2.21 -4.59
C VAL A 431 24.99 2.22 -3.34
N GLN A 432 24.49 2.71 -2.22
CA GLN A 432 25.23 2.74 -0.94
C GLN A 432 25.33 1.35 -0.28
N ASN A 433 24.37 0.46 -0.55
CA ASN A 433 24.24 -0.87 0.07
C ASN A 433 24.11 -1.97 -1.01
N PRO A 434 25.12 -2.19 -1.87
CA PRO A 434 24.98 -3.06 -3.06
C PRO A 434 24.76 -4.54 -2.72
N THR A 435 25.24 -5.00 -1.57
CA THR A 435 25.17 -6.40 -1.11
C THR A 435 24.13 -6.64 -0.03
N SER A 436 23.48 -5.58 0.49
CA SER A 436 22.49 -5.69 1.54
C SER A 436 21.18 -6.29 1.00
N LEU A 437 20.49 -7.06 1.84
CA LEU A 437 19.17 -7.57 1.53
C LEU A 437 18.19 -6.40 1.44
N PRO A 438 17.29 -6.36 0.45
CA PRO A 438 16.33 -5.26 0.29
C PRO A 438 15.45 -5.00 1.52
N GLU A 439 15.12 -6.06 2.27
CA GLU A 439 14.29 -5.97 3.48
C GLU A 439 14.92 -5.13 4.59
N THR A 440 16.23 -4.83 4.50
CA THR A 440 16.95 -4.00 5.48
C THR A 440 16.76 -2.50 5.26
N ILE A 441 16.15 -2.08 4.15
CA ILE A 441 15.82 -0.66 3.94
C ILE A 441 14.73 -0.23 4.92
N GLU A 442 14.92 0.91 5.57
CA GLU A 442 13.91 1.46 6.46
C GLU A 442 12.59 1.73 5.72
N GLY A 443 11.47 1.30 6.31
CA GLY A 443 10.15 1.41 5.69
C GLY A 443 9.91 0.43 4.53
N PHE A 444 10.63 -0.70 4.47
CA PHE A 444 10.53 -1.70 3.39
C PHE A 444 9.08 -2.11 3.10
N GLN A 445 8.30 -2.41 4.13
CA GLN A 445 6.90 -2.83 3.98
C GLN A 445 6.04 -1.73 3.31
N TYR A 446 6.26 -0.46 3.66
CA TYR A 446 5.59 0.64 3.00
C TYR A 446 6.05 0.81 1.54
N LEU A 447 7.34 0.61 1.25
CA LEU A 447 7.87 0.64 -0.12
C LEU A 447 7.31 -0.50 -0.97
N GLN A 448 7.16 -1.70 -0.42
CA GLN A 448 6.50 -2.85 -1.06
C GLN A 448 5.04 -2.52 -1.41
N TYR A 449 4.30 -2.01 -0.44
CA TYR A 449 2.93 -1.53 -0.66
C TYR A 449 2.85 -0.47 -1.78
N ARG A 450 3.74 0.52 -1.76
CA ARG A 450 3.77 1.57 -2.78
C ARG A 450 4.12 1.03 -4.16
N ALA A 451 5.05 0.11 -4.26
CA ALA A 451 5.39 -0.54 -5.53
C ALA A 451 4.17 -1.30 -6.11
N ALA A 452 3.47 -2.08 -5.29
CA ALA A 452 2.27 -2.81 -5.67
C ALA A 452 1.15 -1.87 -6.13
N SER A 453 0.86 -0.83 -5.35
CA SER A 453 -0.15 0.18 -5.67
C SER A 453 0.16 0.92 -6.97
N MET A 454 1.44 1.27 -7.21
CA MET A 454 1.87 1.94 -8.44
C MET A 454 1.80 1.01 -9.66
N LEU A 455 2.08 -0.28 -9.51
CA LEU A 455 1.93 -1.28 -10.58
C LEU A 455 0.48 -1.41 -11.04
N ALA A 456 -0.46 -1.33 -10.12
CA ALA A 456 -1.90 -1.39 -10.39
C ALA A 456 -2.48 -0.09 -10.94
N ASP A 457 -1.74 1.02 -10.92
CA ASP A 457 -2.21 2.33 -11.39
C ASP A 457 -2.44 2.32 -12.92
N SER A 458 -3.46 3.03 -13.36
CA SER A 458 -3.71 3.27 -14.79
C SER A 458 -2.76 4.30 -15.41
N ASP A 459 -2.12 5.15 -14.59
CA ASP A 459 -1.11 6.11 -15.04
C ASP A 459 0.21 5.40 -15.36
N TRP A 460 0.62 5.44 -16.62
CA TRP A 460 1.82 4.73 -17.07
C TRP A 460 3.13 5.19 -16.39
N GLN A 461 3.22 6.45 -15.95
CA GLN A 461 4.39 6.97 -15.26
C GLN A 461 4.49 6.38 -13.85
N SER A 462 3.36 6.33 -13.14
CA SER A 462 3.24 5.68 -11.85
C SER A 462 3.58 4.18 -11.96
N ARG A 463 2.95 3.50 -12.92
CA ARG A 463 3.19 2.07 -13.21
C ARG A 463 4.66 1.78 -13.49
N ASN A 464 5.32 2.62 -14.29
CA ASN A 464 6.74 2.50 -14.59
C ASN A 464 7.65 2.61 -13.34
N VAL A 465 7.31 3.49 -12.43
CA VAL A 465 8.03 3.60 -11.15
C VAL A 465 7.80 2.34 -10.31
N GLY A 466 6.57 1.83 -10.23
CA GLY A 466 6.24 0.58 -9.54
C GLY A 466 7.06 -0.61 -10.05
N ILE A 467 7.19 -0.77 -11.36
CA ILE A 467 8.02 -1.82 -11.99
C ILE A 467 9.48 -1.72 -11.53
N LYS A 468 10.04 -0.52 -11.57
CA LYS A 468 11.45 -0.29 -11.17
C LYS A 468 11.67 -0.54 -9.69
N LEU A 469 10.72 -0.15 -8.83
CA LEU A 469 10.77 -0.44 -7.40
C LEU A 469 10.71 -1.96 -7.16
N ALA A 470 9.82 -2.68 -7.85
CA ALA A 470 9.71 -4.14 -7.75
C ALA A 470 11.04 -4.84 -8.07
N GLY A 471 11.72 -4.42 -9.14
CA GLY A 471 13.03 -4.95 -9.50
C GLY A 471 14.13 -4.60 -8.50
N LEU A 472 14.26 -3.33 -8.10
CA LEU A 472 15.30 -2.86 -7.17
C LEU A 472 15.15 -3.44 -5.76
N LEU A 473 13.92 -3.62 -5.29
CA LEU A 473 13.59 -4.20 -4.00
C LEU A 473 13.41 -5.73 -4.05
N GLN A 474 13.57 -6.34 -5.23
CA GLN A 474 13.45 -7.79 -5.46
C GLN A 474 12.12 -8.39 -4.95
N LEU A 475 11.00 -7.70 -5.20
CA LEU A 475 9.67 -8.07 -4.69
C LEU A 475 9.09 -9.26 -5.48
N ARG A 476 9.37 -10.46 -5.00
CA ARG A 476 8.97 -11.73 -5.63
C ARG A 476 7.46 -11.89 -5.71
N GLU A 477 6.76 -11.41 -4.71
CA GLU A 477 5.29 -11.47 -4.58
C GLU A 477 4.59 -10.70 -5.70
N LEU A 478 5.28 -9.74 -6.32
CA LEU A 478 4.71 -8.91 -7.40
C LEU A 478 4.91 -9.50 -8.81
N ILE A 479 5.55 -10.67 -8.95
CA ILE A 479 5.77 -11.32 -10.25
C ILE A 479 4.46 -11.55 -11.02
N PRO A 480 3.36 -12.07 -10.42
CA PRO A 480 2.08 -12.22 -11.13
C PRO A 480 1.53 -10.89 -11.63
N LEU A 481 1.70 -9.81 -10.87
CA LEU A 481 1.27 -8.47 -11.27
C LEU A 481 2.16 -7.89 -12.36
N LEU A 482 3.47 -8.15 -12.34
CA LEU A 482 4.39 -7.80 -13.43
C LEU A 482 4.00 -8.50 -14.74
N ARG A 483 3.57 -9.77 -14.67
CA ARG A 483 3.03 -10.50 -15.82
C ARG A 483 1.78 -9.84 -16.37
N PHE A 484 0.81 -9.55 -15.51
CA PHE A 484 -0.41 -8.83 -15.89
C PHE A 484 -0.09 -7.51 -16.61
N VAL A 485 0.87 -6.73 -16.08
CA VAL A 485 1.30 -5.46 -16.66
C VAL A 485 2.01 -5.66 -18.02
N ALA A 486 2.79 -6.73 -18.18
CA ALA A 486 3.47 -7.05 -19.44
C ALA A 486 2.47 -7.46 -20.53
N GLU A 487 1.39 -8.15 -20.16
CA GLU A 487 0.32 -8.60 -21.05
C GLU A 487 -0.74 -7.51 -21.35
N ASP A 488 -0.76 -6.41 -20.60
CA ASP A 488 -1.71 -5.32 -20.77
C ASP A 488 -1.43 -4.53 -22.06
N MET A 489 -2.13 -4.91 -23.11
CA MET A 489 -2.11 -4.26 -24.42
C MET A 489 -3.23 -3.25 -24.61
N THR A 490 -3.88 -2.80 -23.53
CA THR A 490 -4.98 -1.83 -23.57
C THR A 490 -4.53 -0.56 -24.28
N PRO A 491 -5.18 -0.16 -25.39
CA PRO A 491 -4.75 1.02 -26.12
C PRO A 491 -4.97 2.28 -25.30
N ALA A 492 -3.98 3.18 -25.33
CA ALA A 492 -4.14 4.50 -24.72
C ALA A 492 -5.36 5.23 -25.31
N SER A 493 -5.89 6.21 -24.58
CA SER A 493 -7.02 7.02 -25.04
C SER A 493 -6.74 7.62 -26.42
N TRP A 494 -7.79 7.90 -27.21
CA TRP A 494 -7.63 8.49 -28.54
C TRP A 494 -6.81 9.79 -28.53
N LEU A 495 -6.90 10.57 -27.46
CA LEU A 495 -6.12 11.79 -27.24
C LEU A 495 -4.63 11.50 -27.06
N ALA A 496 -4.28 10.49 -26.29
CA ALA A 496 -2.90 10.06 -26.12
C ALA A 496 -2.33 9.52 -27.44
N ARG A 497 -3.14 8.80 -28.23
CA ARG A 497 -2.77 8.33 -29.58
C ARG A 497 -2.53 9.48 -30.54
N ALA A 498 -3.41 10.49 -30.54
CA ALA A 498 -3.25 11.68 -31.38
C ALA A 498 -1.99 12.48 -31.03
N CYS A 499 -1.52 12.40 -29.80
CA CYS A 499 -0.26 13.02 -29.34
C CYS A 499 0.96 12.10 -29.48
N GLY A 500 0.87 10.96 -30.17
CA GLY A 500 2.01 10.05 -30.43
C GLY A 500 2.42 9.16 -29.25
N GLY A 501 1.59 9.06 -28.21
CA GLY A 501 1.95 8.43 -26.94
C GLY A 501 1.73 6.91 -26.82
N ASP A 502 1.22 6.22 -27.84
CA ASP A 502 0.62 4.89 -27.62
C ASP A 502 1.60 3.69 -27.74
N ARG A 503 2.33 3.58 -28.82
CA ARG A 503 3.15 2.39 -29.09
C ARG A 503 4.48 2.37 -28.36
N ALA A 504 5.14 3.51 -28.26
CA ALA A 504 6.42 3.63 -27.59
C ALA A 504 6.28 3.43 -26.08
N GLN A 505 5.16 3.88 -25.48
CA GLN A 505 4.90 3.74 -24.05
C GLN A 505 4.72 2.29 -23.63
N ASN A 506 3.95 1.49 -24.37
CA ASN A 506 3.72 0.07 -24.08
C ASN A 506 5.01 -0.76 -24.22
N GLY A 507 5.79 -0.55 -25.26
CA GLY A 507 7.10 -1.19 -25.41
C GLY A 507 8.07 -0.83 -24.30
N PHE A 508 8.05 0.42 -23.87
CA PHE A 508 8.86 0.92 -22.75
C PHE A 508 8.49 0.28 -21.41
N ILE A 509 7.19 0.07 -21.14
CA ILE A 509 6.71 -0.64 -19.95
C ILE A 509 7.18 -2.09 -19.98
N ARG A 510 6.96 -2.81 -21.10
CA ARG A 510 7.38 -4.21 -21.24
C ARG A 510 8.89 -4.37 -21.07
N ARG A 511 9.70 -3.47 -21.66
CA ARG A 511 11.15 -3.43 -21.45
C ARG A 511 11.51 -3.39 -19.96
N ASN A 512 10.87 -2.50 -19.20
CA ASN A 512 11.17 -2.34 -17.78
C ASN A 512 10.69 -3.54 -16.94
N VAL A 513 9.62 -4.22 -17.37
CA VAL A 513 9.22 -5.50 -16.74
C VAL A 513 10.30 -6.57 -16.95
N MET A 514 10.88 -6.70 -18.16
CA MET A 514 11.98 -7.63 -18.42
C MET A 514 13.20 -7.34 -17.54
N GLU A 515 13.55 -6.05 -17.39
CA GLU A 515 14.62 -5.64 -16.50
C GLU A 515 14.32 -6.01 -15.03
N ALA A 516 13.08 -5.75 -14.56
CA ALA A 516 12.67 -6.02 -13.19
C ALA A 516 12.72 -7.52 -12.85
N VAL A 517 12.19 -8.40 -13.71
CA VAL A 517 12.23 -9.84 -13.45
C VAL A 517 13.66 -10.38 -13.43
N GLY A 518 14.53 -9.85 -14.28
CA GLY A 518 15.95 -10.16 -14.27
C GLY A 518 16.68 -9.72 -12.99
N LEU A 519 16.21 -8.65 -12.33
CA LEU A 519 16.75 -8.17 -11.05
C LEU A 519 16.18 -8.93 -9.86
N ILE A 520 14.94 -9.38 -9.92
CA ILE A 520 14.29 -10.21 -8.88
C ILE A 520 15.00 -11.56 -8.75
N GLY A 521 15.45 -12.13 -9.86
CA GLY A 521 16.30 -13.33 -9.85
C GLY A 521 15.58 -14.63 -9.47
N LEU A 522 14.25 -14.65 -9.40
CA LEU A 522 13.44 -15.87 -9.20
C LEU A 522 12.97 -16.38 -10.56
N VAL A 523 12.91 -17.70 -10.71
CA VAL A 523 12.33 -18.36 -11.89
C VAL A 523 11.10 -19.16 -11.46
N ASP A 524 9.95 -18.77 -12.02
CA ASP A 524 8.69 -19.48 -11.94
C ASP A 524 7.99 -19.45 -13.32
N GLU A 525 6.81 -20.04 -13.42
CA GLU A 525 6.01 -20.06 -14.66
C GLU A 525 5.69 -18.65 -15.19
N ASN A 526 5.51 -17.66 -14.31
CA ASN A 526 5.22 -16.29 -14.72
C ASN A 526 6.45 -15.62 -15.32
N VAL A 527 7.61 -15.77 -14.66
CA VAL A 527 8.88 -15.22 -15.16
C VAL A 527 9.26 -15.87 -16.49
N GLU A 528 9.10 -17.18 -16.61
CA GLU A 528 9.31 -17.88 -17.88
C GLU A 528 8.42 -17.33 -18.99
N ALA A 529 7.12 -17.17 -18.75
CA ALA A 529 6.17 -16.62 -19.70
C ALA A 529 6.54 -15.17 -20.11
N ILE A 530 6.89 -14.32 -19.14
CA ILE A 530 7.32 -12.93 -19.35
C ILE A 530 8.55 -12.89 -20.26
N VAL A 531 9.62 -13.59 -19.88
CA VAL A 531 10.91 -13.54 -20.60
C VAL A 531 10.75 -14.12 -22.00
N ARG A 532 10.05 -15.25 -22.15
CA ARG A 532 9.77 -15.86 -23.45
C ARG A 532 9.04 -14.90 -24.39
N ALA A 533 7.93 -14.31 -23.94
CA ALA A 533 7.19 -13.31 -24.72
C ALA A 533 8.06 -12.10 -25.08
N GLY A 534 8.90 -11.65 -24.14
CA GLY A 534 9.81 -10.53 -24.34
C GLY A 534 10.86 -10.78 -25.44
N THR A 535 11.33 -12.03 -25.62
CA THR A 535 12.29 -12.36 -26.69
C THR A 535 11.69 -12.25 -28.11
N GLU A 536 10.37 -12.20 -28.21
CA GLU A 536 9.62 -12.09 -29.47
C GLU A 536 8.90 -10.73 -29.64
N ASP A 537 9.13 -9.80 -28.69
CA ASP A 537 8.47 -8.50 -28.68
C ASP A 537 8.78 -7.68 -29.97
N SER A 538 7.79 -6.94 -30.43
CA SER A 538 7.97 -6.01 -31.58
C SER A 538 8.94 -4.87 -31.27
N TYR A 539 9.07 -4.49 -29.98
CA TYR A 539 9.96 -3.42 -29.51
C TYR A 539 11.35 -3.96 -29.18
N PHE A 540 12.36 -3.51 -29.94
CA PHE A 540 13.72 -4.07 -29.81
C PHE A 540 14.34 -3.97 -28.40
N GLU A 541 14.04 -2.90 -27.65
CA GLU A 541 14.55 -2.77 -26.28
C GLU A 541 13.94 -3.81 -25.35
N ALA A 542 12.69 -4.23 -25.57
CA ALA A 542 12.08 -5.31 -24.80
C ALA A 542 12.78 -6.64 -25.10
N ARG A 543 13.06 -6.93 -26.40
CA ARG A 543 13.82 -8.13 -26.80
C ARG A 543 15.22 -8.13 -26.18
N ARG A 544 15.89 -6.97 -26.21
CA ARG A 544 17.21 -6.80 -25.57
C ARG A 544 17.17 -7.13 -24.08
N GLU A 545 16.23 -6.52 -23.33
CA GLU A 545 16.14 -6.74 -21.89
C GLU A 545 15.67 -8.16 -21.53
N ALA A 546 14.83 -8.79 -22.35
CA ALA A 546 14.45 -10.18 -22.17
C ALA A 546 15.67 -11.13 -22.28
N LEU A 547 16.54 -10.91 -23.27
CA LEU A 547 17.78 -11.66 -23.40
C LEU A 547 18.78 -11.38 -22.25
N ARG A 548 18.84 -10.14 -21.77
CA ARG A 548 19.60 -9.79 -20.58
C ARG A 548 19.03 -10.45 -19.31
N ALA A 549 17.71 -10.51 -19.18
CA ALA A 549 17.07 -11.24 -18.10
C ALA A 549 17.41 -12.74 -18.16
N LEU A 550 17.35 -13.33 -19.35
CA LEU A 550 17.76 -14.71 -19.58
C LEU A 550 19.23 -14.96 -19.14
N HIS A 551 20.13 -14.05 -19.50
CA HIS A 551 21.52 -14.09 -19.04
C HIS A 551 21.65 -14.04 -17.50
N ARG A 552 20.91 -13.15 -16.83
CA ARG A 552 20.96 -12.99 -15.36
C ARG A 552 20.34 -14.18 -14.63
N LEU A 553 19.24 -14.73 -15.15
CA LEU A 553 18.54 -15.85 -14.54
C LEU A 553 19.29 -17.18 -14.72
N GLY A 554 20.09 -17.31 -15.78
CA GLY A 554 21.07 -18.39 -15.93
C GLY A 554 20.49 -19.80 -16.02
N ALA A 555 21.14 -20.73 -15.31
CA ALA A 555 20.89 -22.16 -15.39
C ALA A 555 19.41 -22.61 -15.21
N PRO A 556 18.59 -22.04 -14.34
CA PRO A 556 17.20 -22.47 -14.19
C PRO A 556 16.34 -22.42 -15.45
N LEU A 557 16.69 -21.56 -16.41
CA LEU A 557 16.00 -21.46 -17.71
C LEU A 557 16.74 -22.14 -18.86
N SER A 558 18.02 -22.53 -18.68
CA SER A 558 18.88 -23.02 -19.75
C SER A 558 18.37 -24.29 -20.42
N ASP A 559 17.71 -25.16 -19.67
CA ASP A 559 17.22 -26.46 -20.17
C ASP A 559 15.90 -26.38 -20.93
N ALA A 560 15.22 -25.23 -20.90
CA ALA A 560 14.00 -25.04 -21.64
C ALA A 560 14.28 -24.93 -23.16
N PRO A 561 13.60 -25.72 -24.03
CA PRO A 561 13.90 -25.74 -25.47
C PRO A 561 13.78 -24.38 -26.17
N TRP A 562 12.91 -23.50 -25.67
CA TRP A 562 12.68 -22.17 -26.25
C TRP A 562 13.86 -21.20 -26.03
N THR A 563 14.67 -21.38 -24.99
CA THR A 563 15.77 -20.46 -24.64
C THR A 563 16.87 -20.49 -25.71
N LYS A 564 17.27 -21.69 -26.16
CA LYS A 564 18.20 -21.84 -27.27
C LYS A 564 17.69 -21.20 -28.56
N ALA A 565 16.39 -21.39 -28.86
CA ALA A 565 15.76 -20.76 -30.00
C ALA A 565 15.72 -19.23 -29.88
N ALA A 566 15.48 -18.70 -28.67
CA ALA A 566 15.49 -17.26 -28.41
C ALA A 566 16.89 -16.65 -28.62
N VAL A 567 17.95 -17.31 -28.13
CA VAL A 567 19.34 -16.87 -28.35
C VAL A 567 19.68 -16.86 -29.84
N ARG A 568 19.36 -17.95 -30.57
CA ARG A 568 19.62 -18.01 -32.04
C ARG A 568 18.87 -16.90 -32.78
N ARG A 569 17.59 -16.63 -32.46
CA ARG A 569 16.85 -15.49 -33.05
C ARG A 569 17.49 -14.15 -32.71
N GLY A 570 17.90 -13.97 -31.46
CA GLY A 570 18.55 -12.74 -31.01
C GLY A 570 19.90 -12.48 -31.69
N LEU A 571 20.69 -13.53 -31.97
CA LEU A 571 21.93 -13.43 -32.76
C LEU A 571 21.66 -12.98 -34.22
N ALA A 572 20.52 -13.32 -34.79
CA ALA A 572 20.08 -12.91 -36.12
C ALA A 572 19.27 -11.60 -36.14
N ASP A 573 19.08 -10.90 -35.01
CA ASP A 573 18.30 -9.67 -34.91
C ASP A 573 18.93 -8.54 -35.74
N SER A 574 18.09 -7.72 -36.34
CA SER A 574 18.54 -6.53 -37.09
C SER A 574 19.21 -5.48 -36.22
N CYS A 575 18.82 -5.42 -34.92
CA CYS A 575 19.34 -4.46 -33.95
C CYS A 575 20.62 -5.01 -33.26
N PHE A 576 21.71 -4.27 -33.33
CA PHE A 576 22.98 -4.72 -32.79
C PHE A 576 22.95 -4.83 -31.24
N GLU A 577 22.17 -4.02 -30.54
CA GLU A 577 22.00 -4.11 -29.08
C GLU A 577 21.31 -5.42 -28.68
N VAL A 578 20.39 -5.93 -29.50
CA VAL A 578 19.76 -7.24 -29.27
C VAL A 578 20.76 -8.36 -29.53
N ARG A 579 21.60 -8.25 -30.61
CA ARG A 579 22.67 -9.22 -30.84
C ARG A 579 23.66 -9.28 -29.71
N ILE A 580 24.08 -8.13 -29.16
CA ILE A 580 24.97 -8.07 -27.96
C ILE A 580 24.34 -8.81 -26.78
N ALA A 581 23.05 -8.58 -26.50
CA ALA A 581 22.36 -9.25 -25.42
C ALA A 581 22.23 -10.77 -25.66
N ALA A 582 22.01 -11.19 -26.89
CA ALA A 582 21.96 -12.60 -27.28
C ALA A 582 23.31 -13.30 -27.14
N ILE A 583 24.41 -12.63 -27.50
CA ILE A 583 25.79 -13.11 -27.29
C ILE A 583 26.03 -13.34 -25.80
N GLY A 584 25.66 -12.37 -24.95
CA GLY A 584 25.78 -12.53 -23.49
C GLY A 584 24.94 -13.68 -22.93
N ALA A 585 23.72 -13.90 -23.48
CA ALA A 585 22.85 -15.00 -23.08
C ALA A 585 23.33 -16.38 -23.57
N ALA A 586 24.26 -16.44 -24.51
CA ALA A 586 24.78 -17.70 -25.03
C ALA A 586 25.49 -18.54 -23.98
N ALA A 587 26.26 -17.91 -23.08
CA ALA A 587 27.03 -18.63 -22.06
C ALA A 587 26.17 -19.49 -21.13
N PRO A 588 25.07 -19.01 -20.53
CA PRO A 588 24.23 -19.83 -19.67
C PRO A 588 23.27 -20.78 -20.41
N THR A 589 23.06 -20.60 -21.74
CA THR A 589 22.01 -21.33 -22.48
C THR A 589 22.53 -22.32 -23.52
N LEU A 590 23.73 -22.12 -24.04
CA LEU A 590 24.34 -22.98 -25.06
C LEU A 590 25.52 -23.77 -24.50
N GLY A 591 25.67 -24.99 -24.94
CA GLY A 591 26.91 -25.73 -24.73
C GLY A 591 28.07 -25.05 -25.46
N LEU A 592 29.29 -25.27 -25.00
CA LEU A 592 30.50 -24.62 -25.52
C LEU A 592 30.65 -24.76 -27.04
N ASP A 593 30.50 -25.99 -27.59
CA ASP A 593 30.71 -26.25 -29.00
C ASP A 593 29.67 -25.60 -29.90
N GLU A 594 28.39 -25.70 -29.49
CA GLU A 594 27.31 -25.03 -30.18
C GLU A 594 27.47 -23.50 -30.15
N GLY A 595 27.87 -23.01 -28.95
CA GLY A 595 28.07 -21.57 -28.76
C GLY A 595 29.22 -21.02 -29.55
N LEU A 596 30.38 -21.68 -29.59
CA LEU A 596 31.50 -21.26 -30.41
C LEU A 596 31.17 -21.22 -31.90
N SER A 597 30.47 -22.22 -32.43
CA SER A 597 30.03 -22.23 -33.81
C SER A 597 29.05 -21.09 -34.16
N LEU A 598 28.12 -20.79 -33.25
CA LEU A 598 27.15 -19.69 -33.46
C LEU A 598 27.77 -18.29 -33.31
N LEU A 599 28.85 -18.15 -32.54
CA LEU A 599 29.52 -16.87 -32.35
C LEU A 599 30.64 -16.56 -33.34
N GLU A 600 31.12 -17.57 -34.09
CA GLU A 600 32.17 -17.42 -35.10
C GLU A 600 31.93 -16.24 -36.09
N PRO A 601 30.69 -16.01 -36.65
CA PRO A 601 30.44 -14.88 -37.54
C PRO A 601 30.66 -13.48 -36.90
N PHE A 602 30.69 -13.40 -35.59
CA PHE A 602 30.86 -12.15 -34.84
C PHE A 602 32.30 -11.86 -34.42
N HIS A 603 33.25 -12.78 -34.65
CA HIS A 603 34.65 -12.63 -34.28
C HIS A 603 35.28 -11.39 -34.93
N HIS A 604 34.93 -11.14 -36.19
CA HIS A 604 35.46 -10.01 -36.96
C HIS A 604 34.42 -8.91 -37.24
N ASP A 605 33.35 -8.84 -36.43
CA ASP A 605 32.32 -7.78 -36.58
C ASP A 605 32.96 -6.38 -36.49
N GLY A 606 32.56 -5.47 -37.36
CA GLY A 606 33.05 -4.09 -37.37
C GLY A 606 32.73 -3.31 -36.10
N ASN A 607 31.68 -3.71 -35.38
CA ASN A 607 31.29 -3.12 -34.11
C ASN A 607 32.11 -3.74 -32.94
N TRP A 608 32.98 -2.94 -32.35
CA TRP A 608 33.82 -3.39 -31.23
C TRP A 608 33.01 -3.88 -30.02
N GLN A 609 31.79 -3.38 -29.78
CA GLN A 609 30.93 -3.78 -28.68
C GLN A 609 30.45 -5.22 -28.87
N ILE A 610 30.20 -5.65 -30.11
CA ILE A 610 29.84 -7.04 -30.41
C ILE A 610 31.04 -7.95 -30.11
N ARG A 611 32.24 -7.59 -30.54
CA ARG A 611 33.44 -8.38 -30.25
C ARG A 611 33.77 -8.42 -28.76
N GLU A 612 33.54 -7.32 -28.03
CA GLU A 612 33.67 -7.32 -26.57
C GLU A 612 32.68 -8.28 -25.90
N ALA A 613 31.43 -8.33 -26.35
CA ALA A 613 30.43 -9.26 -25.86
C ALA A 613 30.84 -10.72 -26.11
N VAL A 614 31.41 -11.03 -27.29
CA VAL A 614 31.94 -12.35 -27.61
C VAL A 614 33.07 -12.72 -26.63
N LEU A 615 34.03 -11.84 -26.40
CA LEU A 615 35.11 -12.07 -25.43
C LEU A 615 34.57 -12.24 -24.01
N ALA A 616 33.59 -11.45 -23.58
CA ALA A 616 32.97 -11.59 -22.27
C ALA A 616 32.26 -12.95 -22.12
N THR A 617 31.66 -13.48 -23.18
CA THR A 617 31.05 -14.81 -23.20
C THR A 617 32.10 -15.90 -23.13
N PHE A 618 33.25 -15.74 -23.80
CA PHE A 618 34.39 -16.66 -23.66
C PHE A 618 34.95 -16.68 -22.20
N ASP A 619 35.01 -15.51 -21.55
CA ASP A 619 35.39 -15.42 -20.14
C ASP A 619 34.45 -16.24 -19.23
N ALA A 620 33.14 -16.20 -19.50
CA ALA A 620 32.17 -16.99 -18.76
C ALA A 620 32.35 -18.51 -19.00
N TRP A 621 32.49 -18.95 -20.25
CA TRP A 621 32.74 -20.37 -20.53
C TRP A 621 34.05 -20.86 -19.98
N ALA A 622 35.11 -20.04 -20.00
CA ALA A 622 36.43 -20.43 -19.44
C ALA A 622 36.37 -20.72 -17.93
N GLN A 623 35.35 -20.26 -17.22
CA GLN A 623 35.20 -20.58 -15.78
C GLN A 623 34.92 -22.06 -15.52
N THR A 624 34.20 -22.72 -16.43
CA THR A 624 33.70 -24.09 -16.28
C THR A 624 34.29 -25.08 -17.28
N ALA A 625 35.01 -24.60 -18.31
CA ALA A 625 35.58 -25.44 -19.37
C ALA A 625 36.65 -26.39 -18.86
N ASP A 626 36.70 -27.61 -19.43
CA ASP A 626 37.77 -28.55 -19.28
C ASP A 626 39.02 -28.15 -20.13
N ALA A 627 40.08 -28.92 -20.06
CA ALA A 627 41.32 -28.65 -20.79
C ALA A 627 41.13 -28.58 -22.32
N ALA A 628 40.28 -29.46 -22.88
CA ALA A 628 39.97 -29.47 -24.30
C ALA A 628 39.11 -28.24 -24.69
N GLY A 629 38.15 -27.89 -23.85
CA GLY A 629 37.33 -26.66 -23.99
C GLY A 629 38.17 -25.39 -23.90
N CYS A 630 39.12 -25.32 -22.96
CA CYS A 630 40.06 -24.20 -22.88
C CYS A 630 40.94 -24.05 -24.13
N SER A 631 41.36 -25.14 -24.74
CA SER A 631 42.14 -25.11 -25.98
C SER A 631 41.30 -24.56 -27.14
N ARG A 632 40.01 -24.98 -27.26
CA ARG A 632 39.10 -24.45 -28.28
C ARG A 632 38.79 -22.95 -28.07
N LEU A 633 38.57 -22.57 -26.81
CA LEU A 633 38.38 -21.15 -26.45
C LEU A 633 39.59 -20.31 -26.78
N GLN A 634 40.82 -20.85 -26.56
CA GLN A 634 42.08 -20.17 -26.91
C GLN A 634 42.13 -19.88 -28.43
N THR A 635 41.85 -20.89 -29.25
CA THR A 635 41.81 -20.71 -30.72
C THR A 635 40.80 -19.67 -31.14
N ALA A 636 39.56 -19.71 -30.62
CA ALA A 636 38.52 -18.73 -30.89
C ALA A 636 38.88 -17.32 -30.40
N PHE A 637 39.51 -17.23 -29.23
CA PHE A 637 40.00 -15.98 -28.66
C PHE A 637 41.06 -15.31 -29.53
N GLU A 638 42.05 -16.10 -30.04
CA GLU A 638 43.06 -15.62 -30.95
C GLU A 638 42.43 -15.13 -32.27
N ASP A 639 41.42 -15.81 -32.78
CA ASP A 639 40.70 -15.41 -33.99
C ASP A 639 39.98 -14.06 -33.81
N VAL A 640 39.31 -13.82 -32.66
CA VAL A 640 38.67 -12.50 -32.35
C VAL A 640 39.72 -11.38 -32.32
N LEU A 641 40.96 -11.69 -31.88
CA LEU A 641 42.05 -10.71 -31.81
C LEU A 641 42.76 -10.47 -33.12
N LEU A 642 42.69 -11.39 -34.08
CA LEU A 642 43.21 -11.25 -35.43
C LEU A 642 42.44 -10.18 -36.17
N THR A 643 42.91 -8.94 -36.11
CA THR A 643 42.31 -7.80 -36.82
C THR A 643 42.96 -7.65 -38.19
N ALA A 644 42.23 -7.85 -39.27
CA ALA A 644 42.64 -7.44 -40.57
C ALA A 644 42.79 -5.89 -40.61
N GLY A 645 44.01 -5.39 -40.77
CA GLY A 645 44.31 -4.04 -41.16
C GLY A 645 43.95 -2.92 -40.20
N GLY A 646 44.85 -2.58 -39.29
CA GLY A 646 44.96 -1.21 -38.75
C GLY A 646 43.98 -0.75 -37.65
N TYR A 647 43.08 -1.58 -37.16
CA TYR A 647 42.17 -1.21 -36.10
C TYR A 647 42.88 -1.18 -34.72
N ARG A 648 42.82 -0.04 -34.04
CA ARG A 648 43.25 0.07 -32.66
C ARG A 648 42.11 -0.32 -31.72
N PRO A 649 42.20 -1.42 -31.00
CA PRO A 649 41.15 -1.83 -30.05
C PRO A 649 40.92 -0.73 -29.02
N VAL A 650 39.65 -0.42 -28.76
CA VAL A 650 39.28 0.52 -27.70
C VAL A 650 39.63 -0.05 -26.32
N PHE A 651 39.72 0.82 -25.33
CA PHE A 651 40.17 0.46 -23.98
C PHE A 651 39.36 -0.70 -23.36
N GLY A 652 38.01 -0.68 -23.51
CA GLY A 652 37.13 -1.76 -22.98
C GLY A 652 37.48 -3.13 -23.57
N LEU A 653 37.62 -3.22 -24.88
CA LEU A 653 38.03 -4.47 -25.55
C LEU A 653 39.37 -4.99 -25.06
N LYS A 654 40.36 -4.11 -24.84
CA LYS A 654 41.66 -4.47 -24.29
C LYS A 654 41.57 -5.03 -22.88
N GLN A 655 40.75 -4.44 -22.03
CA GLN A 655 40.56 -4.92 -20.66
C GLN A 655 39.94 -6.31 -20.64
N THR A 656 38.88 -6.53 -21.40
CA THR A 656 38.19 -7.81 -21.51
C THR A 656 39.12 -8.87 -22.07
N ALA A 657 39.85 -8.58 -23.14
CA ALA A 657 40.83 -9.48 -23.73
C ALA A 657 41.92 -9.91 -22.72
N ARG A 658 42.47 -8.97 -21.93
CA ARG A 658 43.48 -9.29 -20.89
C ARG A 658 42.90 -10.19 -19.80
N ARG A 659 41.63 -9.97 -19.41
CA ARG A 659 40.98 -10.83 -18.42
C ARG A 659 40.78 -12.24 -18.93
N VAL A 660 40.30 -12.40 -20.15
CA VAL A 660 40.13 -13.71 -20.80
C VAL A 660 41.44 -14.43 -20.94
N ALA A 661 42.50 -13.77 -21.47
CA ALA A 661 43.83 -14.37 -21.60
C ALA A 661 44.37 -14.90 -20.26
N ARG A 662 44.31 -14.08 -19.22
CA ARG A 662 44.76 -14.51 -17.87
C ARG A 662 43.99 -15.74 -17.38
N ARG A 663 42.67 -15.76 -17.54
CA ARG A 663 41.82 -16.87 -17.12
C ARG A 663 42.15 -18.17 -17.87
N LEU A 664 42.35 -18.08 -19.18
CA LEU A 664 42.74 -19.25 -19.97
C LEU A 664 44.09 -19.79 -19.55
N GLU A 665 45.08 -18.92 -19.29
CA GLU A 665 46.41 -19.31 -18.76
C GLU A 665 46.28 -20.01 -17.39
N GLU A 666 45.53 -19.43 -16.44
CA GLU A 666 45.31 -20.00 -15.11
C GLU A 666 44.65 -21.39 -15.20
N ARG A 667 43.68 -21.58 -16.08
CA ARG A 667 43.03 -22.88 -16.27
C ARG A 667 43.91 -23.91 -16.96
N GLN A 668 44.75 -23.51 -17.90
CA GLN A 668 45.70 -24.41 -18.52
C GLN A 668 46.78 -24.89 -17.53
N ILE A 669 47.22 -24.03 -16.63
CA ILE A 669 48.15 -24.40 -15.55
C ILE A 669 47.47 -25.38 -14.59
N THR A 670 46.25 -25.11 -14.17
CA THR A 670 45.51 -26.02 -13.25
C THR A 670 45.18 -27.37 -13.88
N ALA A 671 44.97 -27.44 -15.18
CA ALA A 671 44.70 -28.68 -15.90
C ALA A 671 45.97 -29.53 -16.15
N ARG A 672 47.19 -28.95 -16.03
CA ARG A 672 48.46 -29.62 -16.16
C ARG A 672 49.04 -30.10 -14.81
N ALA A 673 48.56 -29.50 -13.71
CA ALA A 673 48.86 -29.93 -12.33
C ALA A 673 47.84 -30.98 -11.84
#